data_c4d29ba64cb8d82040b65434dfe44328
#
_entry.id   c4d29ba64cb8d82040b65434dfe44328
#
_cell.length_a   1.000
_cell.length_b   1.000
_cell.length_c   1.000
_cell.angle_alpha   90.00
_cell.angle_beta   90.00
_cell.angle_gamma   90.00
#
_symmetry.space_group_name_H-M   'P 1'
#
loop_
_entity.id
_entity.type
_entity.pdbx_description
1 polymer ?
#
loop_
_entity_poly.entity_id
_entity_poly.type
_entity_poly.pdbx_seq_one_letter_code
_entity_poly.pdbx_strand_id
1 'polypeptide(L)'
;SQFLLAGKSSGATLYYDSRDFEVVKRAAGFLSQDIGLVTGRNATVRTLPAANEATIVVIGTLGHNSLIDKLVSEGRLNVDKIRGGWEQYAVEVVERPAAGIRKALVIAGSDRRGTAYGVFSVSEAIGVSPWYWWADVPVAKKDRLTLDVKSYRSKEPSVKYRGLFINDEDFGLKPWAAKTFEPEVGDIGPKTYSKICELLLRMKGNYLCPAMHSCTKAFNYYPDNKLVADSLAIVMGSVHCEPLLFNNASEWDRKTMGEWNYVTNKEGINKVLRKRVEENGAYENVYTLAMRGIHDAVMAGNLTLEEQARVLEKVFDDQRQILSDVLGKPADQIPQAFTPYKEVLHTYEHGMKLPDDVTIVWGDDDFGYMKRLSNAEEQKRSGRSGVYYHLSYWGPPMNFLWINTNPPVQMYTELKRAYDTTADRIWLANVGDIKPAENALSLFLDMAWDIDAFTVENVGFYYANTLSKYFGEQHRDALQHIFDEYFSLAFARKPEHMQHHLEQHFAEDNYHEAERRTARYAAISAEADAIYAQLDEDSKPGFFQLVYYPVKGAALLNIAFLEAQRNRWYAAQGRVSANQVRERVNAAIDELRKITKDYNELKDGKWRYMMTLAQGGWRDIYVPPTKKVEPAAVPGLGVHAESETLHTGMGNFHTLPTFNPVSYTHLRAHETAAN
;
A
#
# COMPACT_ATOMS: atom_id res chain seq x y z
N SER A 1 0.74 -21.84 -28.05
CA SER A 1 -0.45 -22.64 -28.37
C SER A 1 -1.72 -21.87 -28.10
N GLN A 2 -2.66 -21.91 -29.05
CA GLN A 2 -3.97 -21.30 -28.87
C GLN A 2 -4.85 -22.18 -27.99
N PHE A 3 -5.50 -21.58 -27.00
CA PHE A 3 -6.43 -22.27 -26.12
C PHE A 3 -7.73 -21.48 -26.01
N LEU A 4 -8.85 -22.09 -26.37
CA LEU A 4 -10.17 -21.53 -26.26
C LEU A 4 -10.67 -21.71 -24.82
N LEU A 5 -10.62 -20.66 -24.02
CA LEU A 5 -11.08 -20.66 -22.64
C LEU A 5 -12.60 -20.51 -22.54
N ALA A 6 -13.17 -19.64 -23.37
CA ALA A 6 -14.61 -19.45 -23.45
C ALA A 6 -15.02 -19.07 -24.86
N GLY A 7 -16.06 -19.72 -25.39
CA GLY A 7 -16.72 -19.40 -26.63
C GLY A 7 -18.03 -18.64 -26.36
N LYS A 8 -18.77 -18.38 -27.46
CA LYS A 8 -20.01 -17.60 -27.40
C LYS A 8 -21.12 -18.29 -26.61
N SER A 9 -21.19 -19.62 -26.66
CA SER A 9 -22.25 -20.40 -26.02
C SER A 9 -21.73 -21.49 -25.06
N SER A 10 -20.43 -21.71 -25.01
CA SER A 10 -19.81 -22.75 -24.16
C SER A 10 -18.40 -22.33 -23.78
N GLY A 11 -17.85 -22.90 -22.74
CA GLY A 11 -16.50 -22.65 -22.29
C GLY A 11 -15.86 -23.89 -21.68
N ALA A 12 -14.56 -23.82 -21.47
CA ALA A 12 -13.83 -24.88 -20.78
C ALA A 12 -14.30 -25.00 -19.33
N THR A 13 -14.49 -26.23 -18.86
CA THR A 13 -14.73 -26.48 -17.44
C THR A 13 -13.42 -26.40 -16.68
N LEU A 14 -13.45 -25.78 -15.52
CA LEU A 14 -12.32 -25.69 -14.61
C LEU A 14 -12.36 -26.86 -13.63
N TYR A 15 -11.32 -27.69 -13.66
CA TYR A 15 -11.22 -28.85 -12.79
C TYR A 15 -10.13 -28.67 -11.73
N TYR A 16 -10.45 -29.04 -10.50
CA TYR A 16 -9.49 -29.21 -9.42
C TYR A 16 -9.69 -30.58 -8.77
N ASP A 17 -8.73 -31.02 -7.95
CA ASP A 17 -8.83 -32.29 -7.23
C ASP A 17 -9.39 -32.01 -5.83
N SER A 18 -10.39 -32.78 -5.39
CA SER A 18 -10.99 -32.63 -4.05
C SER A 18 -10.00 -32.84 -2.91
N ARG A 19 -8.86 -33.48 -3.17
CA ARG A 19 -7.77 -33.69 -2.20
C ARG A 19 -6.81 -32.52 -2.09
N ASP A 20 -6.93 -31.52 -2.96
CA ASP A 20 -6.07 -30.34 -2.95
C ASP A 20 -6.43 -29.37 -1.83
N PHE A 21 -5.62 -28.37 -1.64
CA PHE A 21 -5.82 -27.36 -0.58
C PHE A 21 -7.02 -26.45 -0.88
N GLU A 22 -7.62 -25.92 0.17
CA GLU A 22 -8.80 -25.05 0.06
C GLU A 22 -8.56 -23.83 -0.86
N VAL A 23 -7.35 -23.22 -0.82
CA VAL A 23 -7.03 -22.08 -1.68
C VAL A 23 -7.11 -22.42 -3.16
N VAL A 24 -6.86 -23.67 -3.54
CA VAL A 24 -6.94 -24.11 -4.94
C VAL A 24 -8.39 -24.10 -5.41
N LYS A 25 -9.30 -24.59 -4.59
CA LYS A 25 -10.75 -24.51 -4.85
C LYS A 25 -11.20 -23.05 -4.94
N ARG A 26 -10.75 -22.21 -4.03
CA ARG A 26 -11.07 -20.76 -4.04
C ARG A 26 -10.55 -20.09 -5.29
N ALA A 27 -9.31 -20.37 -5.68
CA ALA A 27 -8.71 -19.80 -6.89
C ALA A 27 -9.47 -20.22 -8.16
N ALA A 28 -9.87 -21.48 -8.25
CA ALA A 28 -10.73 -21.95 -9.36
C ALA A 28 -12.05 -21.16 -9.41
N GLY A 29 -12.66 -20.92 -8.25
CA GLY A 29 -13.88 -20.10 -8.14
C GLY A 29 -13.66 -18.65 -8.58
N PHE A 30 -12.54 -18.05 -8.21
CA PHE A 30 -12.20 -16.69 -8.66
C PHE A 30 -11.98 -16.64 -10.18
N LEU A 31 -11.30 -17.62 -10.76
CA LEU A 31 -11.14 -17.66 -12.22
C LEU A 31 -12.49 -17.80 -12.93
N SER A 32 -13.38 -18.64 -12.40
CA SER A 32 -14.75 -18.77 -12.90
C SER A 32 -15.47 -17.43 -12.94
N GLN A 33 -15.42 -16.69 -11.83
CA GLN A 33 -16.02 -15.36 -11.74
C GLN A 33 -15.35 -14.35 -12.67
N ASP A 34 -14.02 -14.40 -12.80
CA ASP A 34 -13.25 -13.52 -13.67
C ASP A 34 -13.62 -13.74 -15.14
N ILE A 35 -13.79 -14.98 -15.56
CA ILE A 35 -14.31 -15.30 -16.89
C ILE A 35 -15.70 -14.70 -17.07
N GLY A 36 -16.54 -14.76 -16.04
CA GLY A 36 -17.87 -14.14 -16.04
C GLY A 36 -17.84 -12.63 -16.17
N LEU A 37 -16.85 -11.96 -15.53
CA LEU A 37 -16.66 -10.51 -15.68
C LEU A 37 -16.33 -10.13 -17.12
N VAL A 38 -15.58 -10.97 -17.84
CA VAL A 38 -15.19 -10.70 -19.22
C VAL A 38 -16.29 -11.09 -20.22
N THR A 39 -16.91 -12.25 -20.05
CA THR A 39 -17.80 -12.84 -21.05
C THR A 39 -19.30 -12.72 -20.74
N GLY A 40 -19.62 -12.36 -19.50
CA GLY A 40 -21.01 -12.37 -18.99
C GLY A 40 -21.49 -13.72 -18.50
N ARG A 41 -20.65 -14.76 -18.55
CA ARG A 41 -21.00 -16.10 -18.09
C ARG A 41 -19.83 -16.74 -17.33
N ASN A 42 -20.07 -17.11 -16.08
CA ASN A 42 -19.09 -17.79 -15.26
C ASN A 42 -18.73 -19.16 -15.85
N ALA A 43 -17.47 -19.57 -15.74
CA ALA A 43 -17.06 -20.91 -16.10
C ALA A 43 -17.61 -21.94 -15.10
N THR A 44 -17.90 -23.14 -15.57
CA THR A 44 -18.27 -24.25 -14.69
C THR A 44 -17.04 -24.75 -13.94
N VAL A 45 -17.17 -24.98 -12.65
CA VAL A 45 -16.10 -25.53 -11.79
C VAL A 45 -16.54 -26.91 -11.31
N ARG A 46 -15.68 -27.90 -11.48
CA ARG A 46 -15.95 -29.30 -11.07
C ARG A 46 -14.69 -29.95 -10.47
N THR A 47 -14.90 -31.04 -9.76
CA THR A 47 -13.80 -31.86 -9.27
C THR A 47 -13.45 -32.99 -10.27
N LEU A 48 -12.20 -33.42 -10.27
CA LEU A 48 -11.76 -34.59 -11.02
C LEU A 48 -12.48 -35.85 -10.52
N PRO A 49 -12.74 -36.86 -11.36
CA PRO A 49 -12.27 -37.02 -12.75
C PRO A 49 -13.05 -36.14 -13.72
N ALA A 50 -12.37 -35.74 -14.81
CA ALA A 50 -12.95 -34.94 -15.86
C ALA A 50 -13.91 -35.72 -16.72
N ALA A 51 -15.04 -35.10 -17.08
CA ALA A 51 -15.96 -35.63 -18.07
C ALA A 51 -15.41 -35.43 -19.48
N ASN A 52 -15.99 -36.13 -20.47
CA ASN A 52 -15.62 -35.98 -21.88
C ASN A 52 -15.98 -34.59 -22.36
N GLU A 53 -14.96 -33.79 -22.66
CA GLU A 53 -15.07 -32.39 -23.11
C GLU A 53 -13.96 -32.09 -24.11
N ALA A 54 -14.22 -31.15 -25.03
CA ALA A 54 -13.20 -30.78 -26.01
C ALA A 54 -12.00 -30.09 -25.34
N THR A 55 -12.26 -29.15 -24.43
CA THR A 55 -11.24 -28.38 -23.72
C THR A 55 -11.57 -28.29 -22.25
N ILE A 56 -10.56 -28.41 -21.40
CA ILE A 56 -10.67 -28.24 -19.94
C ILE A 56 -9.52 -27.41 -19.43
N VAL A 57 -9.69 -26.86 -18.24
CA VAL A 57 -8.61 -26.27 -17.45
C VAL A 57 -8.39 -27.17 -16.24
N VAL A 58 -7.16 -27.54 -15.97
CA VAL A 58 -6.81 -28.34 -14.79
C VAL A 58 -5.92 -27.52 -13.89
N ILE A 59 -6.38 -27.34 -12.66
CA ILE A 59 -5.72 -26.52 -11.65
C ILE A 59 -5.32 -27.41 -10.49
N GLY A 60 -4.04 -27.44 -10.14
CA GLY A 60 -3.63 -28.28 -9.03
C GLY A 60 -2.22 -28.07 -8.52
N THR A 61 -2.03 -28.51 -7.29
CA THR A 61 -0.72 -28.53 -6.62
C THR A 61 -0.07 -29.88 -6.88
N LEU A 62 1.23 -29.87 -7.18
CA LEU A 62 2.01 -31.11 -7.38
C LEU A 62 1.86 -32.03 -6.17
N GLY A 63 1.55 -33.32 -6.43
CA GLY A 63 1.29 -34.29 -5.38
C GLY A 63 -0.15 -34.31 -4.86
N HIS A 64 -0.99 -33.37 -5.29
CA HIS A 64 -2.38 -33.21 -4.82
C HIS A 64 -3.42 -33.17 -5.93
N ASN A 65 -3.02 -33.54 -7.17
CA ASN A 65 -3.93 -33.56 -8.32
C ASN A 65 -3.63 -34.80 -9.15
N SER A 66 -4.60 -35.70 -9.24
CA SER A 66 -4.41 -37.00 -9.88
C SER A 66 -4.06 -36.90 -11.36
N LEU A 67 -4.67 -35.98 -12.10
CA LEU A 67 -4.41 -35.81 -13.52
C LEU A 67 -3.05 -35.19 -13.79
N ILE A 68 -2.71 -34.11 -13.06
CA ILE A 68 -1.40 -33.46 -13.20
C ILE A 68 -0.28 -34.44 -12.85
N ASP A 69 -0.42 -35.16 -11.73
CA ASP A 69 0.60 -36.12 -11.29
C ASP A 69 0.78 -37.25 -12.30
N LYS A 70 -0.30 -37.70 -12.95
CA LYS A 70 -0.23 -38.66 -14.01
C LYS A 70 0.53 -38.13 -15.24
N LEU A 71 0.24 -36.91 -15.66
CA LEU A 71 0.94 -36.27 -16.78
C LEU A 71 2.43 -36.09 -16.47
N VAL A 72 2.79 -35.76 -15.24
CA VAL A 72 4.19 -35.67 -14.80
C VAL A 72 4.86 -37.05 -14.86
N SER A 73 4.23 -38.08 -14.31
CA SER A 73 4.79 -39.45 -14.29
C SER A 73 4.98 -40.02 -15.68
N GLU A 74 4.12 -39.65 -16.63
CA GLU A 74 4.21 -40.08 -18.04
C GLU A 74 5.19 -39.23 -18.86
N GLY A 75 5.86 -38.26 -18.27
CA GLY A 75 6.79 -37.37 -18.97
C GLY A 75 6.11 -36.37 -19.92
N ARG A 76 4.81 -36.15 -19.78
CA ARG A 76 4.01 -35.28 -20.65
C ARG A 76 3.90 -33.85 -20.12
N LEU A 77 4.28 -33.62 -18.86
CA LEU A 77 4.39 -32.32 -18.23
C LEU A 77 5.70 -32.31 -17.43
N ASN A 78 6.64 -31.48 -17.85
CA ASN A 78 7.92 -31.34 -17.16
C ASN A 78 7.81 -30.25 -16.08
N VAL A 79 7.96 -30.66 -14.83
CA VAL A 79 7.89 -29.75 -13.67
C VAL A 79 9.21 -29.65 -12.90
N ASP A 80 10.31 -30.09 -13.50
CA ASP A 80 11.62 -30.13 -12.83
C ASP A 80 12.06 -28.75 -12.33
N LYS A 81 11.73 -27.68 -13.07
CA LYS A 81 12.10 -26.31 -12.70
C LYS A 81 11.33 -25.76 -11.50
N ILE A 82 10.20 -26.37 -11.14
CA ILE A 82 9.37 -25.86 -10.05
C ILE A 82 9.26 -26.83 -8.87
N ARG A 83 9.61 -28.11 -9.07
CA ARG A 83 9.46 -29.15 -8.05
C ARG A 83 10.22 -28.78 -6.77
N GLY A 84 9.52 -28.78 -5.63
CA GLY A 84 10.11 -28.43 -4.34
C GLY A 84 10.40 -26.96 -4.15
N GLY A 85 10.05 -26.10 -5.11
CA GLY A 85 10.26 -24.66 -5.03
C GLY A 85 9.23 -23.95 -4.16
N TRP A 86 9.58 -22.74 -3.76
CA TRP A 86 8.71 -21.86 -2.98
C TRP A 86 7.85 -21.04 -3.93
N GLU A 87 6.53 -21.26 -3.89
CA GLU A 87 5.52 -20.48 -4.61
C GLU A 87 5.75 -20.35 -6.11
N GLN A 88 6.22 -21.45 -6.73
CA GLN A 88 6.42 -21.51 -8.16
C GLN A 88 5.21 -22.17 -8.85
N TYR A 89 5.02 -21.84 -10.11
CA TYR A 89 3.96 -22.44 -10.90
C TYR A 89 4.37 -22.63 -12.36
N ALA A 90 3.66 -23.54 -13.02
CA ALA A 90 3.76 -23.83 -14.44
C ALA A 90 2.41 -23.61 -15.10
N VAL A 91 2.43 -23.07 -16.31
CA VAL A 91 1.25 -22.94 -17.18
C VAL A 91 1.62 -23.51 -18.54
N GLU A 92 0.82 -24.49 -19.01
CA GLU A 92 1.10 -25.19 -20.26
C GLU A 92 -0.17 -25.78 -20.86
N VAL A 93 -0.23 -25.83 -22.18
CA VAL A 93 -1.29 -26.54 -22.89
C VAL A 93 -0.80 -27.97 -23.19
N VAL A 94 -1.58 -28.96 -22.78
CA VAL A 94 -1.31 -30.37 -23.00
C VAL A 94 -2.38 -30.92 -23.93
N GLU A 95 -1.94 -31.49 -25.04
CA GLU A 95 -2.82 -32.18 -26.00
C GLU A 95 -3.23 -33.53 -25.44
N ARG A 96 -4.51 -33.90 -25.58
CA ARG A 96 -5.06 -35.18 -25.15
C ARG A 96 -4.61 -35.62 -23.76
N PRO A 97 -4.90 -34.79 -22.74
CA PRO A 97 -4.44 -35.07 -21.37
C PRO A 97 -5.05 -36.33 -20.79
N ALA A 98 -6.23 -36.72 -21.25
CA ALA A 98 -6.94 -37.92 -20.85
C ALA A 98 -7.88 -38.37 -21.97
N ALA A 99 -8.38 -39.63 -21.88
CA ALA A 99 -9.35 -40.14 -22.84
C ALA A 99 -10.59 -39.26 -22.90
N GLY A 100 -11.02 -38.93 -24.12
CA GLY A 100 -12.22 -38.11 -24.35
C GLY A 100 -12.01 -36.62 -24.19
N ILE A 101 -10.78 -36.17 -23.96
CA ILE A 101 -10.44 -34.74 -23.81
C ILE A 101 -9.36 -34.41 -24.84
N ARG A 102 -9.65 -33.41 -25.68
CA ARG A 102 -8.72 -33.04 -26.76
C ARG A 102 -7.56 -32.20 -26.25
N LYS A 103 -7.81 -31.24 -25.33
CA LYS A 103 -6.83 -30.25 -24.92
C LYS A 103 -7.09 -29.77 -23.50
N ALA A 104 -6.04 -29.58 -22.72
CA ALA A 104 -6.12 -28.99 -21.40
C ALA A 104 -5.16 -27.82 -21.25
N LEU A 105 -5.62 -26.76 -20.63
CA LEU A 105 -4.75 -25.75 -20.03
C LEU A 105 -4.43 -26.23 -18.63
N VAL A 106 -3.15 -26.52 -18.37
CA VAL A 106 -2.69 -27.01 -17.08
C VAL A 106 -2.04 -25.89 -16.30
N ILE A 107 -2.53 -25.66 -15.10
CA ILE A 107 -1.97 -24.71 -14.12
C ILE A 107 -1.51 -25.55 -12.93
N ALA A 108 -0.20 -25.70 -12.77
CA ALA A 108 0.38 -26.57 -11.75
C ALA A 108 1.29 -25.76 -10.83
N GLY A 109 1.07 -25.82 -9.51
CA GLY A 109 1.89 -25.16 -8.52
C GLY A 109 2.81 -26.10 -7.77
N SER A 110 3.99 -25.60 -7.40
CA SER A 110 4.92 -26.34 -6.52
C SER A 110 4.36 -26.48 -5.11
N ASP A 111 3.53 -25.53 -4.70
CA ASP A 111 2.80 -25.50 -3.43
C ASP A 111 1.44 -24.84 -3.63
N ARG A 112 0.64 -24.75 -2.57
CA ARG A 112 -0.74 -24.23 -2.64
C ARG A 112 -0.81 -22.77 -3.13
N ARG A 113 0.11 -21.90 -2.70
CA ARG A 113 0.13 -20.50 -3.18
C ARG A 113 0.64 -20.39 -4.60
N GLY A 114 1.65 -21.15 -4.96
CA GLY A 114 2.10 -21.21 -6.36
C GLY A 114 0.97 -21.56 -7.32
N THR A 115 0.12 -22.50 -6.94
CA THR A 115 -1.07 -22.86 -7.71
C THR A 115 -2.01 -21.68 -7.87
N ALA A 116 -2.31 -20.99 -6.78
CA ALA A 116 -3.16 -19.78 -6.80
C ALA A 116 -2.55 -18.70 -7.70
N TYR A 117 -1.25 -18.45 -7.60
CA TYR A 117 -0.57 -17.46 -8.44
C TYR A 117 -0.64 -17.81 -9.93
N GLY A 118 -0.54 -19.08 -10.27
CA GLY A 118 -0.73 -19.53 -11.63
C GLY A 118 -2.13 -19.22 -12.15
N VAL A 119 -3.15 -19.44 -11.32
CA VAL A 119 -4.54 -19.11 -11.67
C VAL A 119 -4.70 -17.60 -11.89
N PHE A 120 -4.19 -16.78 -10.98
CA PHE A 120 -4.34 -15.32 -11.11
C PHE A 120 -3.51 -14.74 -12.25
N SER A 121 -2.44 -15.43 -12.70
CA SER A 121 -1.75 -15.04 -13.92
C SER A 121 -2.65 -15.19 -15.14
N VAL A 122 -3.51 -16.19 -15.17
CA VAL A 122 -4.52 -16.35 -16.21
C VAL A 122 -5.60 -15.28 -16.09
N SER A 123 -6.04 -14.95 -14.88
CA SER A 123 -6.98 -13.86 -14.65
C SER A 123 -6.47 -12.53 -15.23
N GLU A 124 -5.21 -12.20 -15.00
CA GLU A 124 -4.60 -11.00 -15.60
C GLU A 124 -4.54 -11.08 -17.13
N ALA A 125 -4.18 -12.25 -17.66
CA ALA A 125 -4.09 -12.45 -19.10
C ALA A 125 -5.45 -12.27 -19.81
N ILE A 126 -6.56 -12.55 -19.16
CA ILE A 126 -7.89 -12.32 -19.73
C ILE A 126 -8.42 -10.92 -19.46
N GLY A 127 -7.65 -10.07 -18.79
CA GLY A 127 -7.98 -8.66 -18.60
C GLY A 127 -8.59 -8.28 -17.25
N VAL A 128 -8.47 -9.13 -16.24
CA VAL A 128 -8.91 -8.82 -14.88
C VAL A 128 -7.72 -8.40 -14.04
N SER A 129 -7.63 -7.10 -13.75
CA SER A 129 -6.59 -6.53 -12.92
C SER A 129 -6.73 -6.99 -11.46
N PRO A 130 -5.62 -7.11 -10.70
CA PRO A 130 -5.71 -7.27 -9.25
C PRO A 130 -6.57 -6.21 -8.57
N TRP A 131 -6.68 -5.03 -9.16
CA TRP A 131 -7.42 -3.87 -8.66
C TRP A 131 -8.83 -3.76 -9.22
N TYR A 132 -9.35 -4.79 -9.86
CA TYR A 132 -10.70 -4.76 -10.44
C TYR A 132 -11.76 -4.38 -9.42
N TRP A 133 -11.59 -4.80 -8.18
CA TRP A 133 -12.55 -4.56 -7.10
C TRP A 133 -12.12 -3.39 -6.19
N TRP A 134 -10.87 -3.39 -5.70
CA TRP A 134 -10.39 -2.38 -4.75
C TRP A 134 -10.20 -0.99 -5.35
N ALA A 135 -10.07 -0.88 -6.66
CA ALA A 135 -9.95 0.40 -7.36
C ALA A 135 -10.85 0.47 -8.59
N ASP A 136 -11.81 -0.44 -8.72
CA ASP A 136 -12.79 -0.45 -9.81
C ASP A 136 -12.16 -0.35 -11.20
N VAL A 137 -11.01 -0.98 -11.38
CA VAL A 137 -10.35 -1.03 -12.70
C VAL A 137 -11.27 -1.77 -13.67
N PRO A 138 -11.57 -1.19 -14.84
CA PRO A 138 -12.54 -1.76 -15.75
C PRO A 138 -12.07 -3.10 -16.34
N VAL A 139 -13.04 -3.97 -16.61
CA VAL A 139 -12.83 -5.24 -17.30
C VAL A 139 -13.45 -5.13 -18.69
N ALA A 140 -12.62 -5.23 -19.73
CA ALA A 140 -13.12 -5.17 -21.11
C ALA A 140 -13.97 -6.41 -21.42
N LYS A 141 -15.16 -6.20 -21.97
CA LYS A 141 -16.08 -7.27 -22.35
C LYS A 141 -15.64 -7.93 -23.67
N LYS A 142 -15.71 -9.25 -23.71
CA LYS A 142 -15.41 -10.06 -24.92
C LYS A 142 -16.40 -11.21 -25.00
N ASP A 143 -16.86 -11.52 -26.21
CA ASP A 143 -17.75 -12.68 -26.44
C ASP A 143 -16.97 -13.99 -26.44
N ARG A 144 -15.68 -13.92 -26.73
CA ARG A 144 -14.81 -15.09 -26.90
C ARG A 144 -13.46 -14.82 -26.29
N LEU A 145 -12.97 -15.78 -25.49
CA LEU A 145 -11.66 -15.75 -24.87
C LEU A 145 -10.78 -16.84 -25.45
N THR A 146 -9.78 -16.46 -26.23
CA THR A 146 -8.74 -17.34 -26.72
C THR A 146 -7.40 -16.84 -26.15
N LEU A 147 -6.67 -17.73 -25.50
CA LEU A 147 -5.36 -17.42 -24.95
C LEU A 147 -4.27 -18.00 -25.86
N ASP A 148 -3.25 -17.18 -26.14
CA ASP A 148 -2.01 -17.66 -26.73
C ASP A 148 -1.07 -18.05 -25.59
N VAL A 149 -1.07 -19.34 -25.23
CA VAL A 149 -0.32 -19.87 -24.10
C VAL A 149 1.06 -20.31 -24.56
N LYS A 150 2.07 -19.65 -24.00
CA LYS A 150 3.46 -20.12 -24.08
C LYS A 150 3.73 -20.96 -22.86
N SER A 151 4.44 -22.07 -23.04
CA SER A 151 4.89 -22.89 -21.90
C SER A 151 5.69 -22.01 -20.94
N TYR A 152 5.29 -21.97 -19.67
CA TYR A 152 5.86 -21.05 -18.69
C TYR A 152 6.14 -21.75 -17.36
N ARG A 153 7.28 -21.42 -16.78
CA ARG A 153 7.69 -21.86 -15.42
C ARG A 153 8.18 -20.64 -14.68
N SER A 154 7.53 -20.29 -13.57
CA SER A 154 7.96 -19.15 -12.77
C SER A 154 9.22 -19.48 -11.98
N LYS A 155 10.00 -18.45 -11.67
CA LYS A 155 11.11 -18.53 -10.70
C LYS A 155 10.55 -18.48 -9.29
N GLU A 156 11.36 -18.81 -8.28
CA GLU A 156 11.02 -18.47 -6.91
C GLU A 156 10.94 -16.94 -6.77
N PRO A 157 10.03 -16.43 -5.95
CA PRO A 157 9.99 -14.99 -5.68
C PRO A 157 11.31 -14.46 -5.14
N SER A 158 11.64 -13.23 -5.49
CA SER A 158 12.85 -12.56 -4.97
C SER A 158 12.83 -12.43 -3.45
N VAL A 159 11.66 -12.18 -2.88
CA VAL A 159 11.45 -12.06 -1.43
C VAL A 159 10.49 -13.14 -0.98
N LYS A 160 10.79 -13.79 0.14
CA LYS A 160 10.01 -14.96 0.60
C LYS A 160 8.62 -14.58 1.12
N TYR A 161 8.53 -13.59 2.00
CA TYR A 161 7.26 -13.11 2.55
C TYR A 161 7.05 -11.66 2.10
N ARG A 162 5.95 -11.43 1.39
CA ARG A 162 5.64 -10.18 0.71
C ARG A 162 4.23 -9.76 1.09
N GLY A 163 4.09 -8.59 1.69
CA GLY A 163 2.75 -8.22 2.09
C GLY A 163 2.58 -6.82 2.62
N LEU A 164 1.47 -6.63 3.31
CA LEU A 164 1.05 -5.33 3.78
C LEU A 164 0.67 -5.36 5.26
N PHE A 165 0.78 -4.19 5.86
CA PHE A 165 0.32 -3.89 7.20
C PHE A 165 -0.76 -2.83 7.13
N ILE A 166 -1.94 -3.14 7.68
CA ILE A 166 -3.02 -2.17 7.84
C ILE A 166 -2.77 -1.41 9.13
N ASN A 167 -2.43 -0.14 8.97
CA ASN A 167 -2.19 0.79 10.07
C ASN A 167 -2.91 2.09 9.72
N ASP A 168 -3.32 2.86 10.71
CA ASP A 168 -4.07 4.11 10.49
C ASP A 168 -5.47 3.90 9.91
N GLU A 169 -6.07 2.74 10.15
CA GLU A 169 -7.40 2.38 9.68
C GLU A 169 -8.52 3.28 10.21
N ASP A 170 -8.22 4.10 11.21
CA ASP A 170 -9.12 5.06 11.85
C ASP A 170 -9.77 6.02 10.85
N PHE A 171 -9.05 6.37 9.79
CA PHE A 171 -9.45 7.44 8.87
C PHE A 171 -10.23 6.95 7.66
N GLY A 172 -10.17 5.67 7.34
CA GLY A 172 -10.80 5.15 6.13
C GLY A 172 -11.30 3.72 6.27
N LEU A 173 -10.41 2.74 6.31
CA LEU A 173 -10.78 1.34 6.22
C LEU A 173 -11.76 0.91 7.31
N LYS A 174 -11.54 1.31 8.57
CA LYS A 174 -12.43 0.93 9.68
C LYS A 174 -13.83 1.56 9.54
N PRO A 175 -13.99 2.88 9.36
CA PRO A 175 -15.32 3.46 9.16
C PRO A 175 -16.03 2.88 7.93
N TRP A 176 -15.31 2.67 6.84
CA TRP A 176 -15.87 2.09 5.62
C TRP A 176 -16.36 0.65 5.85
N ALA A 177 -15.53 -0.20 6.43
CA ALA A 177 -15.91 -1.57 6.72
C ALA A 177 -17.12 -1.61 7.67
N ALA A 178 -17.07 -0.84 8.74
CA ALA A 178 -18.09 -0.83 9.77
C ALA A 178 -19.45 -0.31 9.30
N LYS A 179 -19.48 0.66 8.39
CA LYS A 179 -20.71 1.36 7.99
C LYS A 179 -21.17 1.04 6.58
N THR A 180 -20.27 0.68 5.68
CA THR A 180 -20.59 0.47 4.27
C THR A 180 -20.50 -0.99 3.86
N PHE A 181 -19.35 -1.62 4.09
CA PHE A 181 -19.07 -2.95 3.52
C PHE A 181 -19.53 -4.10 4.40
N GLU A 182 -19.36 -3.98 5.71
CA GLU A 182 -19.61 -5.05 6.67
C GLU A 182 -20.37 -4.52 7.89
N PRO A 183 -21.54 -3.82 7.68
CA PRO A 183 -22.28 -3.21 8.79
C PRO A 183 -22.86 -4.24 9.77
N GLU A 184 -23.05 -5.48 9.34
CA GLU A 184 -23.50 -6.59 10.19
C GLU A 184 -22.50 -6.92 11.29
N VAL A 185 -21.21 -6.66 11.06
CA VAL A 185 -20.16 -6.80 12.07
C VAL A 185 -19.87 -5.47 12.76
N GLY A 186 -19.98 -4.36 12.02
CA GLY A 186 -19.69 -3.02 12.54
C GLY A 186 -18.21 -2.79 12.80
N ASP A 187 -17.33 -3.50 12.08
CA ASP A 187 -15.88 -3.49 12.26
C ASP A 187 -15.20 -4.05 11.01
N ILE A 188 -13.86 -4.10 11.02
CA ILE A 188 -13.11 -4.85 10.03
C ILE A 188 -13.23 -6.34 10.39
N GLY A 189 -14.06 -7.05 9.69
CA GLY A 189 -14.38 -8.46 9.96
C GLY A 189 -13.95 -9.40 8.84
N PRO A 190 -14.45 -10.65 8.88
CA PRO A 190 -14.01 -11.69 7.94
C PRO A 190 -14.30 -11.36 6.47
N LYS A 191 -15.40 -10.66 6.19
CA LYS A 191 -15.74 -10.26 4.82
C LYS A 191 -14.71 -9.28 4.25
N THR A 192 -14.29 -8.32 5.05
CA THR A 192 -13.24 -7.34 4.68
C THR A 192 -11.89 -8.04 4.50
N TYR A 193 -11.50 -8.88 5.46
CA TYR A 193 -10.24 -9.63 5.35
C TYR A 193 -10.23 -10.60 4.17
N SER A 194 -11.38 -11.17 3.81
CA SER A 194 -11.48 -11.99 2.60
C SER A 194 -11.10 -11.20 1.35
N LYS A 195 -11.59 -9.97 1.22
CA LYS A 195 -11.23 -9.08 0.11
C LYS A 195 -9.77 -8.64 0.14
N ILE A 196 -9.20 -8.44 1.30
CA ILE A 196 -7.78 -8.10 1.46
C ILE A 196 -6.91 -9.28 1.05
N CYS A 197 -7.23 -10.48 1.49
CA CYS A 197 -6.49 -11.69 1.16
C CYS A 197 -6.58 -12.02 -0.34
N GLU A 198 -7.74 -11.85 -0.95
CA GLU A 198 -7.89 -11.98 -2.40
C GLU A 198 -6.97 -11.00 -3.15
N LEU A 199 -6.95 -9.75 -2.73
CA LEU A 199 -6.08 -8.72 -3.33
C LEU A 199 -4.61 -9.12 -3.24
N LEU A 200 -4.17 -9.57 -2.06
CA LEU A 200 -2.79 -10.03 -1.86
C LEU A 200 -2.44 -11.16 -2.83
N LEU A 201 -3.28 -12.19 -2.93
CA LEU A 201 -3.03 -13.30 -3.84
C LEU A 201 -2.95 -12.85 -5.30
N ARG A 202 -3.85 -11.95 -5.71
CA ARG A 202 -3.84 -11.42 -7.08
C ARG A 202 -2.57 -10.65 -7.40
N MET A 203 -1.97 -9.99 -6.40
CA MET A 203 -0.69 -9.27 -6.53
C MET A 203 0.52 -10.15 -6.24
N LYS A 204 0.33 -11.46 -6.08
CA LYS A 204 1.37 -12.41 -5.67
C LYS A 204 2.03 -12.05 -4.33
N GLY A 205 1.24 -11.50 -3.42
CA GLY A 205 1.58 -11.35 -2.03
C GLY A 205 1.15 -12.55 -1.20
N ASN A 206 1.68 -12.66 0.00
CA ASN A 206 1.38 -13.80 0.87
C ASN A 206 1.33 -13.45 2.36
N TYR A 207 1.60 -12.20 2.75
CA TYR A 207 1.87 -11.83 4.13
C TYR A 207 1.00 -10.66 4.56
N LEU A 208 0.34 -10.82 5.71
CA LEU A 208 -0.58 -9.81 6.23
C LEU A 208 -0.34 -9.57 7.71
N CYS A 209 -0.07 -8.31 8.07
CA CYS A 209 -0.18 -7.81 9.43
C CYS A 209 -1.51 -7.05 9.53
N PRO A 210 -2.45 -7.52 10.37
CA PRO A 210 -3.79 -6.96 10.41
C PRO A 210 -3.86 -5.63 11.15
N ALA A 211 -5.02 -4.95 11.04
CA ALA A 211 -5.32 -3.72 11.75
C ALA A 211 -5.17 -3.89 13.26
N MET A 212 -4.53 -2.90 13.91
CA MET A 212 -4.14 -3.00 15.31
C MET A 212 -4.50 -1.79 16.19
N HIS A 213 -5.08 -0.75 15.63
CA HIS A 213 -5.44 0.45 16.40
C HIS A 213 -6.63 0.18 17.32
N SER A 214 -6.76 0.99 18.37
CA SER A 214 -7.80 0.82 19.39
C SER A 214 -9.23 0.99 18.88
N CYS A 215 -9.40 1.64 17.71
CA CYS A 215 -10.72 1.78 17.08
C CYS A 215 -11.25 0.46 16.51
N THR A 216 -10.40 -0.55 16.36
CA THR A 216 -10.70 -1.84 15.75
C THR A 216 -10.53 -2.93 16.79
N LYS A 217 -11.42 -3.92 16.81
CA LYS A 217 -11.18 -5.13 17.60
C LYS A 217 -10.00 -5.90 17.02
N ALA A 218 -9.26 -6.61 17.85
CA ALA A 218 -8.14 -7.42 17.41
C ALA A 218 -8.57 -8.43 16.34
N PHE A 219 -7.66 -8.78 15.44
CA PHE A 219 -7.91 -9.74 14.38
C PHE A 219 -8.50 -11.06 14.92
N ASN A 220 -7.98 -11.55 16.03
CA ASN A 220 -8.42 -12.80 16.63
C ASN A 220 -9.68 -12.68 17.50
N TYR A 221 -10.22 -11.48 17.66
CA TYR A 221 -11.51 -11.30 18.33
C TYR A 221 -12.66 -11.95 17.55
N TYR A 222 -12.60 -11.91 16.22
CA TYR A 222 -13.55 -12.58 15.33
C TYR A 222 -12.93 -13.91 14.87
N PRO A 223 -13.43 -15.05 15.36
CA PRO A 223 -12.82 -16.36 15.07
C PRO A 223 -12.70 -16.68 13.58
N ASP A 224 -13.61 -16.16 12.76
CA ASP A 224 -13.62 -16.41 11.33
C ASP A 224 -12.50 -15.70 10.57
N ASN A 225 -11.88 -14.67 11.14
CA ASN A 225 -10.80 -13.94 10.47
C ASN A 225 -9.62 -14.84 10.11
N LYS A 226 -9.11 -15.62 11.08
CA LYS A 226 -8.00 -16.55 10.83
C LYS A 226 -8.39 -17.69 9.89
N LEU A 227 -9.66 -18.11 9.90
CA LEU A 227 -10.16 -19.14 9.00
C LEU A 227 -10.18 -18.64 7.56
N VAL A 228 -10.61 -17.39 7.34
CA VAL A 228 -10.60 -16.75 6.02
C VAL A 228 -9.17 -16.63 5.50
N ALA A 229 -8.24 -16.14 6.31
CA ALA A 229 -6.85 -15.99 5.93
C ALA A 229 -6.24 -17.34 5.54
N ASP A 230 -6.47 -18.38 6.33
CA ASP A 230 -5.96 -19.72 6.05
C ASP A 230 -6.59 -20.31 4.79
N SER A 231 -7.90 -20.13 4.58
CA SER A 231 -8.58 -20.62 3.37
C SER A 231 -8.03 -19.99 2.09
N LEU A 232 -7.42 -18.83 2.19
CA LEU A 232 -6.75 -18.13 1.10
C LEU A 232 -5.22 -18.22 1.18
N ALA A 233 -4.72 -19.09 2.03
CA ALA A 233 -3.29 -19.39 2.19
C ALA A 233 -2.42 -18.16 2.51
N ILE A 234 -2.96 -17.19 3.22
CA ILE A 234 -2.22 -16.01 3.63
C ILE A 234 -1.49 -16.26 4.95
N VAL A 235 -0.21 -15.92 4.95
CA VAL A 235 0.65 -16.00 6.14
C VAL A 235 0.34 -14.80 7.04
N MET A 236 -0.03 -15.06 8.29
CA MET A 236 -0.32 -13.99 9.24
C MET A 236 0.93 -13.62 10.04
N GLY A 237 1.08 -12.32 10.28
CA GLY A 237 2.12 -11.79 11.12
C GLY A 237 1.60 -10.69 12.03
N SER A 238 2.51 -10.08 12.76
CA SER A 238 2.24 -8.91 13.58
C SER A 238 3.44 -7.98 13.55
N VAL A 239 3.22 -6.75 13.98
CA VAL A 239 4.23 -5.70 13.89
C VAL A 239 5.08 -5.62 15.15
N HIS A 240 6.03 -4.69 15.15
CA HIS A 240 7.07 -4.52 16.16
C HIS A 240 6.58 -4.36 17.62
N CYS A 241 5.32 -4.05 17.82
CA CYS A 241 4.74 -3.88 19.17
C CYS A 241 3.78 -5.01 19.56
N GLU A 242 3.59 -6.02 18.71
CA GLU A 242 2.64 -7.11 18.92
C GLU A 242 3.35 -8.47 18.98
N PRO A 243 3.76 -8.92 20.17
CA PRO A 243 4.46 -10.20 20.29
C PRO A 243 3.54 -11.38 19.99
N LEU A 244 4.04 -12.34 19.21
CA LEU A 244 3.39 -13.63 18.94
C LEU A 244 1.91 -13.50 18.54
N LEU A 245 1.59 -12.55 17.65
CA LEU A 245 0.23 -12.30 17.14
C LEU A 245 -0.75 -11.77 18.20
N PHE A 246 -0.24 -11.22 19.29
CA PHE A 246 -1.06 -10.68 20.37
C PHE A 246 -1.10 -9.15 20.31
N ASN A 247 -2.30 -8.59 20.21
CA ASN A 247 -2.51 -7.14 20.20
C ASN A 247 -2.82 -6.65 21.61
N ASN A 248 -1.80 -6.12 22.30
CA ASN A 248 -1.97 -5.69 23.68
C ASN A 248 -2.84 -4.42 23.81
N ALA A 249 -2.97 -3.61 22.75
CA ALA A 249 -3.79 -2.39 22.80
C ALA A 249 -5.27 -2.70 22.96
N SER A 250 -5.76 -3.79 22.37
CA SER A 250 -7.18 -4.15 22.39
C SER A 250 -7.49 -5.46 23.12
N GLU A 251 -6.49 -6.31 23.41
CA GLU A 251 -6.72 -7.62 24.04
C GLU A 251 -6.25 -7.70 25.49
N TRP A 252 -5.42 -6.76 25.94
CA TRP A 252 -4.90 -6.77 27.30
C TRP A 252 -5.81 -5.98 28.24
N ASP A 253 -6.34 -6.66 29.26
CA ASP A 253 -7.15 -6.03 30.30
C ASP A 253 -6.32 -5.91 31.59
N ARG A 254 -5.89 -4.70 31.86
CA ARG A 254 -5.07 -4.37 33.02
C ARG A 254 -5.73 -4.79 34.35
N LYS A 255 -7.05 -4.70 34.43
CA LYS A 255 -7.81 -5.01 35.67
C LYS A 255 -7.75 -6.49 36.01
N THR A 256 -7.82 -7.37 35.01
CA THR A 256 -7.87 -8.82 35.21
C THR A 256 -6.55 -9.52 34.95
N MET A 257 -5.67 -8.90 34.13
CA MET A 257 -4.40 -9.52 33.71
C MET A 257 -3.16 -8.89 34.37
N GLY A 258 -3.32 -7.76 35.06
CA GLY A 258 -2.23 -7.04 35.71
C GLY A 258 -1.53 -6.06 34.77
N GLU A 259 -0.36 -5.58 35.18
CA GLU A 259 0.42 -4.65 34.39
C GLU A 259 1.06 -5.33 33.18
N TRP A 260 1.11 -4.61 32.06
CA TRP A 260 1.90 -5.01 30.90
C TRP A 260 3.37 -4.64 31.16
N ASN A 261 4.00 -5.36 32.07
CA ASN A 261 5.37 -5.13 32.48
C ASN A 261 6.06 -6.49 32.64
N TYR A 262 7.03 -6.77 31.77
CA TYR A 262 7.68 -8.07 31.73
C TYR A 262 8.55 -8.33 32.97
N VAL A 263 9.08 -7.28 33.59
CA VAL A 263 9.89 -7.42 34.82
C VAL A 263 9.04 -7.88 36.00
N THR A 264 7.82 -7.36 36.13
CA THR A 264 6.93 -7.61 37.25
C THR A 264 5.81 -8.62 37.00
N ASN A 265 5.44 -8.86 35.74
CA ASN A 265 4.32 -9.71 35.39
C ASN A 265 4.62 -10.63 34.19
N LYS A 266 5.80 -11.19 34.17
CA LYS A 266 6.24 -12.11 33.10
C LYS A 266 5.28 -13.30 32.93
N GLU A 267 4.83 -13.90 34.00
CA GLU A 267 3.94 -15.07 33.95
C GLU A 267 2.59 -14.74 33.34
N GLY A 268 2.00 -13.61 33.70
CA GLY A 268 0.73 -13.15 33.14
C GLY A 268 0.81 -12.87 31.65
N ILE A 269 1.89 -12.23 31.22
CA ILE A 269 2.12 -11.93 29.79
C ILE A 269 2.34 -13.24 29.02
N ASN A 270 3.22 -14.12 29.48
CA ASN A 270 3.53 -15.36 28.77
C ASN A 270 2.33 -16.31 28.71
N LYS A 271 1.43 -16.25 29.68
CA LYS A 271 0.19 -17.03 29.67
C LYS A 271 -0.69 -16.67 28.46
N VAL A 272 -0.90 -15.37 28.19
CA VAL A 272 -1.73 -14.93 27.05
C VAL A 272 -1.03 -15.19 25.72
N LEU A 273 0.31 -15.06 25.65
CA LEU A 273 1.07 -15.37 24.46
C LEU A 273 1.01 -16.86 24.12
N ARG A 274 1.16 -17.74 25.10
CA ARG A 274 1.01 -19.18 24.91
C ARG A 274 -0.38 -19.53 24.37
N LYS A 275 -1.41 -18.96 24.97
CA LYS A 275 -2.79 -19.18 24.52
C LYS A 275 -2.97 -18.79 23.07
N ARG A 276 -2.42 -17.63 22.66
CA ARG A 276 -2.49 -17.18 21.27
C ARG A 276 -1.81 -18.17 20.32
N VAL A 277 -0.64 -18.67 20.66
CA VAL A 277 0.06 -19.64 19.83
C VAL A 277 -0.74 -20.96 19.76
N GLU A 278 -1.37 -21.38 20.83
CA GLU A 278 -2.25 -22.55 20.83
C GLU A 278 -3.45 -22.36 19.89
N GLU A 279 -4.06 -21.17 19.89
CA GLU A 279 -5.22 -20.85 19.05
C GLU A 279 -4.86 -20.79 17.55
N ASN A 280 -3.68 -20.27 17.22
CA ASN A 280 -3.29 -19.96 15.85
C ASN A 280 -2.20 -20.88 15.27
N GLY A 281 -1.66 -21.79 16.07
CA GLY A 281 -0.49 -22.59 15.68
C GLY A 281 -0.73 -23.59 14.56
N ALA A 282 -1.98 -23.93 14.26
CA ALA A 282 -2.33 -24.81 13.13
C ALA A 282 -2.22 -24.12 11.77
N TYR A 283 -2.13 -22.79 11.76
CA TYR A 283 -2.10 -21.98 10.55
C TYR A 283 -0.68 -21.51 10.23
N GLU A 284 -0.48 -20.98 9.04
CA GLU A 284 0.82 -20.48 8.62
C GLU A 284 1.05 -19.05 9.12
N ASN A 285 2.09 -18.86 9.93
CA ASN A 285 2.40 -17.57 10.55
C ASN A 285 3.89 -17.28 10.50
N VAL A 286 4.23 -15.99 10.57
CA VAL A 286 5.55 -15.50 10.97
C VAL A 286 5.37 -14.84 12.33
N TYR A 287 6.06 -15.33 13.34
CA TYR A 287 5.89 -14.87 14.71
C TYR A 287 6.86 -13.73 15.02
N THR A 288 6.33 -12.59 15.44
CA THR A 288 7.14 -11.46 15.87
C THR A 288 7.59 -11.65 17.30
N LEU A 289 8.89 -11.54 17.52
CA LEU A 289 9.49 -11.48 18.85
C LEU A 289 9.57 -10.01 19.25
N ALA A 290 8.90 -9.66 20.35
CA ALA A 290 8.81 -8.26 20.75
C ALA A 290 8.43 -8.15 22.23
N MET A 291 8.80 -7.03 22.83
CA MET A 291 8.24 -6.57 24.08
C MET A 291 8.43 -5.06 24.16
N ARG A 292 7.36 -4.32 24.00
CA ARG A 292 7.30 -2.87 24.20
C ARG A 292 6.22 -2.58 25.24
N GLY A 293 5.85 -1.31 25.38
CA GLY A 293 4.70 -0.92 26.17
C GLY A 293 3.38 -1.24 25.46
N ILE A 294 2.28 -0.77 26.00
CA ILE A 294 0.96 -0.91 25.37
C ILE A 294 0.95 -0.14 24.04
N HIS A 295 0.45 -0.78 23.01
CA HIS A 295 0.44 -0.28 21.63
C HIS A 295 1.88 0.02 21.17
N ASP A 296 2.19 1.24 20.76
CA ASP A 296 3.51 1.66 20.27
C ASP A 296 4.33 2.42 21.33
N ALA A 297 4.04 2.22 22.61
CA ALA A 297 4.73 2.85 23.71
C ALA A 297 6.06 2.16 24.05
N VAL A 298 6.93 2.88 24.75
CA VAL A 298 8.20 2.35 25.26
C VAL A 298 7.94 1.28 26.32
N MET A 299 8.85 0.30 26.43
CA MET A 299 8.78 -0.78 27.45
C MET A 299 8.67 -0.19 28.86
N ALA A 300 7.72 -0.72 29.63
CA ALA A 300 7.51 -0.31 31.02
C ALA A 300 8.68 -0.73 31.92
N GLY A 301 8.95 0.06 32.98
CA GLY A 301 9.92 -0.26 34.02
C GLY A 301 11.10 0.69 34.19
N ASN A 302 11.14 1.82 33.45
CA ASN A 302 12.21 2.83 33.52
C ASN A 302 13.61 2.22 33.38
N LEU A 303 13.81 1.34 32.44
CA LEU A 303 15.04 0.60 32.22
C LEU A 303 16.06 1.39 31.40
N THR A 304 17.35 1.22 31.71
CA THR A 304 18.44 1.69 30.83
C THR A 304 18.45 0.85 29.54
N LEU A 305 19.18 1.32 28.52
CA LEU A 305 19.32 0.55 27.27
C LEU A 305 19.95 -0.82 27.50
N GLU A 306 20.94 -0.92 28.37
CA GLU A 306 21.57 -2.21 28.72
C GLU A 306 20.59 -3.14 29.44
N GLU A 307 19.82 -2.61 30.39
CA GLU A 307 18.78 -3.36 31.09
C GLU A 307 17.70 -3.84 30.13
N GLN A 308 17.26 -2.97 29.20
CA GLN A 308 16.30 -3.33 28.16
C GLN A 308 16.84 -4.46 27.28
N ALA A 309 18.11 -4.39 26.88
CA ALA A 309 18.74 -5.44 26.07
C ALA A 309 18.69 -6.80 26.79
N ARG A 310 19.01 -6.83 28.10
CA ARG A 310 18.97 -8.08 28.87
C ARG A 310 17.53 -8.59 29.05
N VAL A 311 16.57 -7.70 29.28
CA VAL A 311 15.16 -8.08 29.37
C VAL A 311 14.67 -8.66 28.03
N LEU A 312 15.00 -8.01 26.90
CA LEU A 312 14.59 -8.51 25.58
C LEU A 312 15.22 -9.87 25.24
N GLU A 313 16.48 -10.11 25.61
CA GLU A 313 17.10 -11.41 25.42
C GLU A 313 16.31 -12.50 26.15
N LYS A 314 15.90 -12.24 27.40
CA LYS A 314 15.09 -13.16 28.18
C LYS A 314 13.69 -13.33 27.59
N VAL A 315 13.07 -12.24 27.15
CA VAL A 315 11.78 -12.25 26.44
C VAL A 315 11.85 -13.19 25.24
N PHE A 316 12.87 -13.05 24.42
CA PHE A 316 13.03 -13.85 23.22
C PHE A 316 13.25 -15.32 23.54
N ASP A 317 14.05 -15.63 24.56
CA ASP A 317 14.21 -17.01 25.02
C ASP A 317 12.85 -17.61 25.42
N ASP A 318 12.07 -16.87 26.21
CA ASP A 318 10.76 -17.32 26.67
C ASP A 318 9.76 -17.46 25.54
N GLN A 319 9.71 -16.51 24.62
CA GLN A 319 8.81 -16.57 23.46
C GLN A 319 9.16 -17.72 22.52
N ARG A 320 10.44 -17.94 22.25
CA ARG A 320 10.91 -19.07 21.43
C ARG A 320 10.59 -20.41 22.11
N GLN A 321 10.68 -20.46 23.44
CA GLN A 321 10.32 -21.67 24.19
C GLN A 321 8.81 -21.95 24.07
N ILE A 322 7.96 -20.92 24.17
CA ILE A 322 6.53 -21.05 23.96
C ILE A 322 6.24 -21.61 22.56
N LEU A 323 6.87 -21.06 21.53
CA LEU A 323 6.70 -21.52 20.16
C LEU A 323 7.11 -22.98 19.99
N SER A 324 8.27 -23.36 20.52
CA SER A 324 8.76 -24.73 20.43
C SER A 324 7.85 -25.71 21.16
N ASP A 325 7.42 -25.38 22.37
CA ASP A 325 6.55 -26.22 23.20
C ASP A 325 5.19 -26.45 22.54
N VAL A 326 4.56 -25.38 22.06
CA VAL A 326 3.21 -25.45 21.50
C VAL A 326 3.21 -26.07 20.10
N LEU A 327 4.18 -25.71 19.25
CA LEU A 327 4.22 -26.17 17.85
C LEU A 327 4.95 -27.51 17.69
N GLY A 328 5.62 -27.99 18.74
CA GLY A 328 6.25 -29.33 18.75
C GLY A 328 7.44 -29.45 17.82
N LYS A 329 8.20 -28.38 17.60
CA LYS A 329 9.41 -28.39 16.77
C LYS A 329 10.43 -27.37 17.27
N PRO A 330 11.71 -27.53 16.87
CA PRO A 330 12.74 -26.58 17.29
C PRO A 330 12.42 -25.15 16.85
N ALA A 331 12.76 -24.16 17.67
CA ALA A 331 12.49 -22.76 17.39
C ALA A 331 13.13 -22.29 16.08
N ASP A 332 14.28 -22.83 15.69
CA ASP A 332 14.98 -22.46 14.46
C ASP A 332 14.27 -22.97 13.17
N GLN A 333 13.23 -23.79 13.31
CA GLN A 333 12.38 -24.26 12.21
C GLN A 333 11.05 -23.51 12.15
N ILE A 334 10.84 -22.54 13.02
CA ILE A 334 9.61 -21.74 13.10
C ILE A 334 9.95 -20.34 12.61
N PRO A 335 9.24 -19.80 11.58
CA PRO A 335 9.51 -18.45 11.08
C PRO A 335 9.28 -17.38 12.17
N GLN A 336 10.30 -16.57 12.42
CA GLN A 336 10.27 -15.51 13.42
C GLN A 336 10.90 -14.24 12.88
N ALA A 337 10.40 -13.11 13.32
CA ALA A 337 10.88 -11.79 12.94
C ALA A 337 11.11 -10.91 14.16
N PHE A 338 12.11 -10.05 14.06
CA PHE A 338 12.38 -8.98 15.02
C PHE A 338 12.54 -7.67 14.27
N THR A 339 11.77 -6.66 14.67
CA THR A 339 11.81 -5.33 14.06
C THR A 339 12.38 -4.32 15.06
N PRO A 340 13.67 -3.95 14.95
CA PRO A 340 14.27 -2.93 15.81
C PRO A 340 13.84 -1.53 15.37
N TYR A 341 12.61 -1.14 15.74
CA TYR A 341 11.98 0.11 15.32
C TYR A 341 12.01 1.12 16.48
N LYS A 342 12.22 2.39 16.16
CA LYS A 342 12.34 3.49 17.12
C LYS A 342 13.45 3.21 18.17
N GLU A 343 13.16 3.36 19.46
CA GLU A 343 14.13 3.16 20.55
C GLU A 343 14.69 1.74 20.61
N VAL A 344 13.96 0.76 20.11
CA VAL A 344 14.41 -0.65 20.12
C VAL A 344 15.68 -0.83 19.26
N LEU A 345 15.87 0.00 18.24
CA LEU A 345 17.10 -0.01 17.46
C LEU A 345 18.33 0.30 18.34
N HIS A 346 18.22 1.29 19.22
CA HIS A 346 19.32 1.62 20.13
C HIS A 346 19.57 0.50 21.13
N THR A 347 18.51 -0.12 21.62
CA THR A 347 18.62 -1.30 22.50
C THR A 347 19.36 -2.44 21.80
N TYR A 348 19.01 -2.73 20.57
CA TYR A 348 19.68 -3.75 19.76
C TYR A 348 21.17 -3.42 19.56
N GLU A 349 21.48 -2.19 19.21
CA GLU A 349 22.87 -1.74 18.94
C GLU A 349 23.73 -1.70 20.20
N HIS A 350 23.14 -1.75 21.39
CA HIS A 350 23.86 -1.83 22.67
C HIS A 350 24.19 -3.27 23.10
N GLY A 351 24.45 -4.14 22.12
CA GLY A 351 24.97 -5.48 22.36
C GLY A 351 23.91 -6.52 22.68
N MET A 352 22.66 -6.30 22.34
CA MET A 352 21.62 -7.30 22.45
C MET A 352 21.93 -8.49 21.52
N LYS A 353 21.91 -9.70 22.09
CA LYS A 353 22.10 -10.93 21.32
C LYS A 353 20.77 -11.39 20.75
N LEU A 354 20.77 -11.65 19.44
CA LEU A 354 19.59 -12.14 18.71
C LEU A 354 19.92 -13.51 18.11
N PRO A 355 19.06 -14.53 18.30
CA PRO A 355 19.27 -15.84 17.67
C PRO A 355 19.45 -15.73 16.16
N ASP A 356 20.37 -16.49 15.60
CA ASP A 356 20.83 -16.38 14.23
C ASP A 356 19.72 -16.62 13.19
N ASP A 357 18.75 -17.46 13.51
CA ASP A 357 17.64 -17.84 12.63
C ASP A 357 16.51 -16.81 12.57
N VAL A 358 16.48 -15.84 13.47
CA VAL A 358 15.45 -14.80 13.49
C VAL A 358 15.72 -13.77 12.39
N THR A 359 14.71 -13.44 11.61
CA THR A 359 14.82 -12.42 10.57
C THR A 359 14.78 -11.02 11.18
N ILE A 360 15.79 -10.20 10.89
CA ILE A 360 15.79 -8.79 11.30
C ILE A 360 15.03 -7.99 10.26
N VAL A 361 14.00 -7.27 10.67
CA VAL A 361 13.21 -6.39 9.78
C VAL A 361 13.60 -4.95 10.04
N TRP A 362 14.28 -4.31 9.07
CA TRP A 362 14.73 -2.92 9.19
C TRP A 362 13.61 -1.98 8.79
N GLY A 363 13.33 -0.99 9.65
CA GLY A 363 12.39 0.08 9.34
C GLY A 363 13.03 1.19 8.51
N ASP A 364 12.23 1.86 7.70
CA ASP A 364 12.64 3.10 7.04
C ASP A 364 12.59 4.29 8.03
N ASP A 365 12.85 5.50 7.51
CA ASP A 365 12.78 6.75 8.29
C ASP A 365 11.35 7.32 8.36
N ASP A 366 10.32 6.51 8.09
CA ASP A 366 8.90 6.86 7.96
C ASP A 366 8.56 7.54 6.61
N PHE A 367 9.56 7.95 5.84
CA PHE A 367 9.38 8.68 4.57
C PHE A 367 10.03 7.98 3.37
N GLY A 368 10.34 6.69 3.49
CA GLY A 368 10.82 5.88 2.38
C GLY A 368 12.33 5.78 2.22
N TYR A 369 13.12 6.25 3.17
CA TYR A 369 14.58 6.10 3.19
C TYR A 369 15.00 5.06 4.21
N MET A 370 15.81 4.09 3.78
CA MET A 370 16.34 3.06 4.68
C MET A 370 17.55 3.58 5.42
N LYS A 371 17.38 3.90 6.70
CA LYS A 371 18.46 4.46 7.54
C LYS A 371 19.51 3.43 7.90
N ARG A 372 19.10 2.21 8.17
CA ARG A 372 19.95 1.15 8.71
C ARG A 372 19.63 -0.16 8.00
N LEU A 373 20.65 -0.79 7.46
CA LEU A 373 20.54 -2.11 6.83
C LEU A 373 21.59 -3.04 7.44
N SER A 374 21.51 -4.34 7.12
CA SER A 374 22.42 -5.33 7.66
C SER A 374 23.88 -5.02 7.29
N ASN A 375 24.74 -4.95 8.31
CA ASN A 375 26.18 -4.83 8.12
C ASN A 375 26.77 -6.18 7.68
N ALA A 376 28.11 -6.22 7.47
CA ALA A 376 28.78 -7.41 6.97
C ALA A 376 28.55 -8.65 7.86
N GLU A 377 28.57 -8.49 9.18
CA GLU A 377 28.33 -9.61 10.10
C GLU A 377 26.88 -10.04 10.12
N GLU A 378 25.96 -9.09 10.12
CA GLU A 378 24.52 -9.37 10.09
C GLU A 378 24.11 -10.06 8.79
N GLN A 379 24.77 -9.79 7.68
CA GLN A 379 24.51 -10.45 6.39
C GLN A 379 24.84 -11.95 6.40
N LYS A 380 25.62 -12.41 7.37
CA LYS A 380 25.94 -13.85 7.52
C LYS A 380 24.84 -14.62 8.28
N ARG A 381 23.87 -13.95 8.84
CA ARG A 381 22.81 -14.56 9.64
C ARG A 381 21.92 -15.45 8.78
N SER A 382 21.59 -16.66 9.27
CA SER A 382 20.71 -17.59 8.55
C SER A 382 19.28 -17.06 8.42
N GLY A 383 18.82 -16.26 9.37
CA GLY A 383 17.51 -15.62 9.37
C GLY A 383 17.36 -14.50 8.34
N ARG A 384 18.50 -14.02 7.80
CA ARG A 384 18.53 -12.95 6.80
C ARG A 384 17.83 -11.69 7.32
N SER A 385 17.31 -10.85 6.44
CA SER A 385 16.67 -9.62 6.87
C SER A 385 15.43 -9.31 6.02
N GLY A 386 14.77 -8.24 6.38
CA GLY A 386 13.62 -7.73 5.68
C GLY A 386 13.50 -6.24 5.85
N VAL A 387 12.43 -5.68 5.28
CA VAL A 387 12.10 -4.26 5.37
C VAL A 387 10.68 -4.06 5.88
N TYR A 388 10.52 -3.00 6.67
CA TYR A 388 9.25 -2.39 7.03
C TYR A 388 9.24 -1.00 6.41
N TYR A 389 8.39 -0.80 5.39
CA TYR A 389 8.43 0.36 4.49
C TYR A 389 7.11 1.14 4.54
N HIS A 390 7.17 2.45 4.69
CA HIS A 390 5.97 3.29 4.78
C HIS A 390 5.51 3.78 3.41
N LEU A 391 4.33 3.34 3.00
CA LEU A 391 3.55 3.94 1.91
C LEU A 391 2.49 4.89 2.44
N SER A 392 2.32 4.92 3.75
CA SER A 392 1.47 5.82 4.52
C SER A 392 2.08 5.97 5.92
N TYR A 393 1.96 7.15 6.53
CA TYR A 393 2.53 7.39 7.86
C TYR A 393 1.68 8.36 8.66
N TRP A 394 1.41 7.98 9.91
CA TRP A 394 0.76 8.83 10.89
C TRP A 394 1.71 9.03 12.08
N GLY A 395 2.22 10.23 12.22
CA GLY A 395 3.12 10.54 13.33
C GLY A 395 3.92 11.83 13.12
N PRO A 396 4.70 12.22 14.14
CA PRO A 396 5.60 13.36 14.02
C PRO A 396 6.80 13.03 13.10
N PRO A 397 7.41 14.03 12.44
CA PRO A 397 6.98 15.43 12.48
C PRO A 397 5.75 15.73 11.62
N MET A 398 5.42 14.89 10.63
CA MET A 398 4.38 15.16 9.65
C MET A 398 3.75 13.87 9.14
N ASN A 399 2.42 13.85 9.02
CA ASN A 399 1.69 12.73 8.42
C ASN A 399 1.72 12.79 6.88
N PHE A 400 1.50 11.62 6.25
CA PHE A 400 0.96 11.53 4.89
C PHE A 400 0.01 10.32 4.86
N LEU A 401 -1.28 10.58 4.67
CA LEU A 401 -2.36 9.62 4.95
C LEU A 401 -3.35 9.43 3.80
N TRP A 402 -3.68 10.48 3.06
CA TRP A 402 -4.79 10.43 2.11
C TRP A 402 -4.37 10.52 0.65
N ILE A 403 -3.08 10.72 0.35
CA ILE A 403 -2.48 10.52 -0.97
C ILE A 403 -1.11 9.87 -0.81
N ASN A 404 -0.72 9.05 -1.79
CA ASN A 404 0.60 8.43 -1.81
C ASN A 404 1.56 9.26 -2.66
N THR A 405 2.72 9.57 -2.14
CA THR A 405 3.73 10.41 -2.80
C THR A 405 5.13 9.82 -2.75
N ASN A 406 5.25 8.50 -2.62
CA ASN A 406 6.54 7.82 -2.68
C ASN A 406 6.99 7.70 -4.14
N PRO A 407 8.07 8.38 -4.56
CA PRO A 407 8.53 8.27 -5.94
C PRO A 407 8.99 6.83 -6.26
N PRO A 408 8.61 6.27 -7.42
CA PRO A 408 9.03 4.93 -7.80
C PRO A 408 10.55 4.72 -7.79
N VAL A 409 11.31 5.72 -8.22
CA VAL A 409 12.78 5.64 -8.23
C VAL A 409 13.34 5.56 -6.80
N GLN A 410 12.78 6.32 -5.87
CA GLN A 410 13.17 6.25 -4.46
C GLN A 410 12.87 4.86 -3.89
N MET A 411 11.65 4.35 -4.14
CA MET A 411 11.27 3.02 -3.69
C MET A 411 12.26 1.97 -4.20
N TYR A 412 12.51 1.97 -5.50
CA TYR A 412 13.45 1.01 -6.10
C TYR A 412 14.86 1.14 -5.51
N THR A 413 15.40 2.34 -5.46
CA THR A 413 16.77 2.58 -4.98
C THR A 413 16.95 2.08 -3.55
N GLU A 414 15.99 2.41 -2.66
CA GLU A 414 16.08 2.02 -1.27
C GLU A 414 15.83 0.52 -1.06
N LEU A 415 14.84 -0.04 -1.73
CA LEU A 415 14.49 -1.45 -1.59
C LEU A 415 15.53 -2.37 -2.26
N LYS A 416 16.09 -1.96 -3.40
CA LYS A 416 17.17 -2.70 -4.06
C LYS A 416 18.43 -2.74 -3.20
N ARG A 417 18.78 -1.62 -2.58
CA ARG A 417 19.90 -1.55 -1.64
C ARG A 417 19.69 -2.47 -0.44
N ALA A 418 18.46 -2.52 0.07
CA ALA A 418 18.09 -3.44 1.14
C ALA A 418 18.19 -4.90 0.69
N TYR A 419 17.64 -5.21 -0.48
CA TYR A 419 17.70 -6.56 -1.06
C TYR A 419 19.14 -7.04 -1.23
N ASP A 420 20.01 -6.19 -1.72
CA ASP A 420 21.43 -6.50 -1.94
C ASP A 420 22.20 -6.75 -0.64
N THR A 421 21.66 -6.33 0.51
CA THR A 421 22.25 -6.56 1.83
C THR A 421 21.41 -7.55 2.65
N THR A 422 20.85 -8.56 1.99
CA THR A 422 20.10 -9.71 2.54
C THR A 422 18.65 -9.45 2.95
N ALA A 423 18.05 -8.31 2.61
CA ALA A 423 16.63 -8.09 2.88
C ALA A 423 15.75 -8.77 1.82
N ASP A 424 15.82 -10.09 1.77
CA ASP A 424 15.08 -10.94 0.85
C ASP A 424 14.12 -11.91 1.57
N ARG A 425 13.99 -11.80 2.89
CA ARG A 425 13.12 -12.70 3.65
C ARG A 425 11.72 -12.13 3.85
N ILE A 426 11.60 -10.84 4.20
CA ILE A 426 10.32 -10.18 4.48
C ILE A 426 10.32 -8.79 3.87
N TRP A 427 9.29 -8.48 3.09
CA TRP A 427 8.98 -7.10 2.70
C TRP A 427 7.56 -6.77 3.13
N LEU A 428 7.43 -5.83 4.06
CA LEU A 428 6.16 -5.40 4.65
C LEU A 428 5.93 -3.93 4.38
N ALA A 429 4.86 -3.60 3.67
CA ALA A 429 4.47 -2.21 3.39
C ALA A 429 3.39 -1.75 4.36
N ASN A 430 3.64 -0.67 5.09
CA ASN A 430 2.58 0.04 5.80
C ASN A 430 1.75 0.80 4.77
N VAL A 431 0.51 0.40 4.59
CA VAL A 431 -0.39 0.98 3.58
C VAL A 431 -1.47 1.88 4.20
N GLY A 432 -1.38 2.13 5.50
CA GLY A 432 -2.44 2.86 6.20
C GLY A 432 -3.73 2.07 6.15
N ASP A 433 -4.66 2.46 5.31
CA ASP A 433 -5.93 1.78 5.08
C ASP A 433 -6.12 1.30 3.63
N ILE A 434 -5.01 0.94 2.97
CA ILE A 434 -4.91 0.44 1.59
C ILE A 434 -5.08 1.55 0.56
N LYS A 435 -6.14 2.31 0.66
CA LYS A 435 -6.38 3.44 -0.22
C LYS A 435 -5.83 4.71 0.44
N PRO A 436 -5.02 5.49 -0.25
CA PRO A 436 -4.77 5.54 -1.70
C PRO A 436 -3.44 4.91 -2.15
N ALA A 437 -2.95 3.91 -1.48
CA ALA A 437 -1.63 3.34 -1.77
C ALA A 437 -1.60 2.31 -2.91
N GLU A 438 -2.64 2.21 -3.71
CA GLU A 438 -2.83 1.15 -4.71
C GLU A 438 -1.65 1.04 -5.70
N ASN A 439 -1.29 2.14 -6.34
CA ASN A 439 -0.20 2.14 -7.33
C ASN A 439 1.14 1.77 -6.70
N ALA A 440 1.44 2.35 -5.56
CA ALA A 440 2.70 2.10 -4.86
C ALA A 440 2.78 0.67 -4.30
N LEU A 441 1.67 0.13 -3.82
CA LEU A 441 1.60 -1.25 -3.33
C LEU A 441 1.82 -2.24 -4.48
N SER A 442 1.23 -2.00 -5.65
CA SER A 442 1.49 -2.81 -6.84
C SER A 442 2.97 -2.84 -7.20
N LEU A 443 3.61 -1.69 -7.24
CA LEU A 443 5.05 -1.60 -7.52
C LEU A 443 5.87 -2.33 -6.45
N PHE A 444 5.56 -2.12 -5.19
CA PHE A 444 6.25 -2.74 -4.06
C PHE A 444 6.20 -4.27 -4.15
N LEU A 445 5.02 -4.84 -4.39
CA LEU A 445 4.85 -6.29 -4.48
C LEU A 445 5.41 -6.88 -5.78
N ASP A 446 5.33 -6.16 -6.89
CA ASP A 446 5.95 -6.60 -8.14
C ASP A 446 7.47 -6.65 -8.03
N MET A 447 8.08 -5.66 -7.37
CA MET A 447 9.52 -5.70 -7.08
C MET A 447 9.88 -6.87 -6.16
N ALA A 448 9.07 -7.11 -5.14
CA ALA A 448 9.31 -8.24 -4.21
C ALA A 448 9.16 -9.60 -4.90
N TRP A 449 8.30 -9.70 -5.90
CA TRP A 449 8.14 -10.91 -6.71
C TRP A 449 9.33 -11.16 -7.62
N ASP A 450 9.78 -10.13 -8.35
CA ASP A 450 10.91 -10.23 -9.26
C ASP A 450 11.68 -8.90 -9.31
N ILE A 451 12.63 -8.76 -8.41
CA ILE A 451 13.45 -7.53 -8.32
C ILE A 451 14.31 -7.33 -9.57
N ASP A 452 14.68 -8.42 -10.23
CA ASP A 452 15.53 -8.37 -11.43
C ASP A 452 14.80 -7.82 -12.66
N ALA A 453 13.47 -7.74 -12.61
CA ALA A 453 12.70 -7.09 -13.68
C ALA A 453 12.80 -5.56 -13.65
N PHE A 454 13.38 -5.00 -12.60
CA PHE A 454 13.45 -3.55 -12.38
C PHE A 454 14.89 -3.02 -12.43
N THR A 455 15.03 -1.80 -12.95
CA THR A 455 16.26 -1.04 -12.99
C THR A 455 15.97 0.41 -12.66
N VAL A 456 17.02 1.20 -12.39
CA VAL A 456 16.86 2.66 -12.22
C VAL A 456 16.26 3.28 -13.48
N GLU A 457 16.60 2.75 -14.65
CA GLU A 457 16.14 3.28 -15.93
C GLU A 457 14.67 2.98 -16.22
N ASN A 458 14.16 1.82 -15.78
CA ASN A 458 12.80 1.41 -16.16
C ASN A 458 11.74 1.65 -15.09
N VAL A 459 12.12 1.77 -13.82
CA VAL A 459 11.13 1.83 -12.72
C VAL A 459 10.22 3.06 -12.83
N GLY A 460 10.74 4.18 -13.37
CA GLY A 460 9.96 5.40 -13.56
C GLY A 460 8.81 5.28 -14.55
N PHE A 461 8.83 4.26 -15.41
CA PHE A 461 7.76 4.00 -16.40
C PHE A 461 6.63 3.12 -15.87
N TYR A 462 6.79 2.55 -14.67
CA TYR A 462 5.87 1.53 -14.16
C TYR A 462 4.43 2.00 -14.10
N TYR A 463 4.17 3.20 -13.53
CA TYR A 463 2.80 3.68 -13.37
C TYR A 463 2.14 3.98 -14.71
N ALA A 464 2.83 4.68 -15.60
CA ALA A 464 2.29 4.98 -16.93
C ALA A 464 2.03 3.70 -17.72
N ASN A 465 2.94 2.73 -17.68
CA ASN A 465 2.77 1.45 -18.36
C ASN A 465 1.57 0.66 -17.80
N THR A 466 1.43 0.61 -16.48
CA THR A 466 0.33 -0.11 -15.83
C THR A 466 -1.01 0.56 -16.09
N LEU A 467 -1.08 1.87 -15.86
CA LEU A 467 -2.33 2.62 -15.96
C LEU A 467 -2.82 2.74 -17.40
N SER A 468 -1.91 2.84 -18.37
CA SER A 468 -2.31 2.87 -19.78
C SER A 468 -2.91 1.54 -20.25
N LYS A 469 -2.52 0.42 -19.66
CA LYS A 469 -3.19 -0.87 -19.90
C LYS A 469 -4.63 -0.86 -19.41
N TYR A 470 -4.91 -0.15 -18.31
CA TYR A 470 -6.24 -0.08 -17.73
C TYR A 470 -7.15 0.90 -18.48
N PHE A 471 -6.61 2.06 -18.88
CA PHE A 471 -7.40 3.20 -19.33
C PHE A 471 -7.20 3.58 -20.80
N GLY A 472 -6.21 3.00 -21.47
CA GLY A 472 -5.94 3.22 -22.89
C GLY A 472 -4.49 3.59 -23.16
N GLU A 473 -3.87 2.88 -24.10
CA GLU A 473 -2.47 3.08 -24.49
C GLU A 473 -2.22 4.48 -25.06
N GLN A 474 -3.23 5.12 -25.62
CA GLN A 474 -3.15 6.48 -26.15
C GLN A 474 -2.86 7.52 -25.05
N HIS A 475 -3.10 7.18 -23.79
CA HIS A 475 -2.87 8.08 -22.65
C HIS A 475 -1.51 7.90 -21.98
N ARG A 476 -0.70 6.96 -22.45
CA ARG A 476 0.56 6.59 -21.80
C ARG A 476 1.51 7.77 -21.62
N ASP A 477 1.74 8.54 -22.69
CA ASP A 477 2.69 9.67 -22.63
C ASP A 477 2.21 10.77 -21.70
N ALA A 478 0.90 11.08 -21.73
CA ALA A 478 0.32 12.04 -20.81
C ALA A 478 0.40 11.56 -19.35
N LEU A 479 0.12 10.30 -19.10
CA LEU A 479 0.26 9.71 -17.76
C LEU A 479 1.71 9.75 -17.27
N GLN A 480 2.68 9.50 -18.17
CA GLN A 480 4.09 9.60 -17.81
C GLN A 480 4.46 11.02 -17.39
N HIS A 481 4.04 12.01 -18.14
CA HIS A 481 4.29 13.42 -17.81
C HIS A 481 3.63 13.81 -16.49
N ILE A 482 2.37 13.40 -16.28
CA ILE A 482 1.64 13.67 -15.02
C ILE A 482 2.41 13.13 -13.82
N PHE A 483 2.82 11.88 -13.85
CA PHE A 483 3.49 11.27 -12.71
C PHE A 483 4.92 11.73 -12.54
N ASP A 484 5.65 12.02 -13.60
CA ASP A 484 6.99 12.63 -13.50
C ASP A 484 6.91 13.97 -12.76
N GLU A 485 5.95 14.83 -13.13
CA GLU A 485 5.72 16.10 -12.45
C GLU A 485 5.21 15.90 -11.00
N TYR A 486 4.23 15.03 -10.83
CA TYR A 486 3.64 14.74 -9.52
C TYR A 486 4.72 14.34 -8.50
N PHE A 487 5.58 13.39 -8.85
CA PHE A 487 6.62 12.92 -7.95
C PHE A 487 7.78 13.92 -7.80
N SER A 488 8.12 14.66 -8.85
CA SER A 488 9.12 15.73 -8.77
C SER A 488 8.69 16.82 -7.79
N LEU A 489 7.44 17.25 -7.89
CA LEU A 489 6.85 18.25 -6.99
C LEU A 489 6.75 17.73 -5.56
N ALA A 490 6.33 16.48 -5.38
CA ALA A 490 6.21 15.86 -4.06
C ALA A 490 7.58 15.58 -3.42
N PHE A 491 8.61 15.35 -4.22
CA PHE A 491 9.98 15.17 -3.72
C PHE A 491 10.52 16.46 -3.11
N ALA A 492 10.23 17.61 -3.71
CA ALA A 492 10.60 18.90 -3.13
C ALA A 492 9.88 19.16 -1.80
N ARG A 493 8.59 18.85 -1.73
CA ARG A 493 7.80 18.86 -0.50
C ARG A 493 6.53 18.04 -0.71
N LYS A 494 6.26 17.09 0.19
CA LYS A 494 5.02 16.30 0.13
C LYS A 494 3.81 17.23 0.24
N PRO A 495 2.75 17.00 -0.55
CA PRO A 495 1.55 17.86 -0.50
C PRO A 495 0.98 18.04 0.90
N GLU A 496 0.80 16.97 1.65
CA GLU A 496 0.23 17.05 2.99
C GLU A 496 1.12 17.83 3.97
N HIS A 497 2.42 17.92 3.69
CA HIS A 497 3.36 18.68 4.51
C HIS A 497 3.23 20.18 4.34
N MET A 498 2.47 20.65 3.35
CA MET A 498 2.13 22.06 3.21
C MET A 498 1.25 22.55 4.35
N GLN A 499 0.56 21.65 5.06
CA GLN A 499 -0.36 21.97 6.15
C GLN A 499 0.32 22.21 7.50
N HIS A 500 1.60 21.85 7.63
CA HIS A 500 2.25 21.81 8.96
C HIS A 500 2.48 23.19 9.56
N HIS A 501 3.00 24.12 8.78
CA HIS A 501 3.33 25.48 9.23
C HIS A 501 2.73 26.51 8.29
N LEU A 502 2.46 27.71 8.85
CA LEU A 502 1.93 28.83 8.11
C LEU A 502 3.03 29.78 7.62
N GLU A 503 4.27 29.42 7.82
CA GLU A 503 5.43 30.14 7.30
C GLU A 503 5.54 30.00 5.77
N GLN A 504 6.38 30.79 5.18
CA GLN A 504 6.66 30.74 3.77
C GLN A 504 7.38 29.42 3.41
N HIS A 505 6.75 28.58 2.62
CA HIS A 505 7.31 27.30 2.18
C HIS A 505 8.13 27.42 0.90
N PHE A 506 7.70 28.32 -0.02
CA PHE A 506 8.34 28.59 -1.29
C PHE A 506 8.38 30.10 -1.51
N ALA A 507 9.47 30.59 -2.09
CA ALA A 507 9.67 32.03 -2.25
C ALA A 507 8.67 32.64 -3.23
N GLU A 508 8.12 33.78 -2.84
CA GLU A 508 7.23 34.58 -3.68
C GLU A 508 8.02 35.49 -4.61
N ASP A 509 9.11 36.03 -4.11
CA ASP A 509 9.90 37.07 -4.78
C ASP A 509 11.14 36.52 -5.50
N ASN A 510 11.88 35.62 -4.90
CA ASN A 510 13.08 35.05 -5.49
C ASN A 510 12.75 33.85 -6.38
N TYR A 511 13.13 33.94 -7.65
CA TYR A 511 12.92 32.88 -8.65
C TYR A 511 11.47 32.49 -8.91
N HIS A 512 10.50 33.19 -8.29
CA HIS A 512 9.05 32.91 -8.41
C HIS A 512 8.72 31.45 -8.10
N GLU A 513 9.29 30.90 -7.05
CA GLU A 513 9.14 29.48 -6.72
C GLU A 513 7.66 29.11 -6.47
N ALA A 514 6.96 29.88 -5.66
CA ALA A 514 5.56 29.62 -5.33
C ALA A 514 4.67 29.68 -6.57
N GLU A 515 4.85 30.69 -7.41
CA GLU A 515 4.10 30.85 -8.64
C GLU A 515 4.35 29.68 -9.63
N ARG A 516 5.62 29.29 -9.81
CA ARG A 516 5.97 28.19 -10.69
C ARG A 516 5.44 26.85 -10.18
N ARG A 517 5.49 26.62 -8.87
CA ARG A 517 4.94 25.40 -8.27
C ARG A 517 3.42 25.33 -8.48
N THR A 518 2.71 26.44 -8.24
CA THR A 518 1.29 26.55 -8.49
C THR A 518 0.95 26.24 -9.95
N ALA A 519 1.69 26.82 -10.90
CA ALA A 519 1.47 26.61 -12.32
C ALA A 519 1.71 25.14 -12.74
N ARG A 520 2.73 24.50 -12.21
CA ARG A 520 3.04 23.09 -12.49
C ARG A 520 1.93 22.17 -11.99
N TYR A 521 1.41 22.40 -10.79
CA TYR A 521 0.28 21.64 -10.27
C TYR A 521 -0.99 21.87 -11.08
N ALA A 522 -1.27 23.11 -11.47
CA ALA A 522 -2.42 23.44 -12.33
C ALA A 522 -2.33 22.72 -13.68
N ALA A 523 -1.13 22.62 -14.25
CA ALA A 523 -0.91 21.95 -15.52
C ALA A 523 -1.23 20.44 -15.46
N ILE A 524 -0.71 19.73 -14.45
CA ILE A 524 -1.00 18.28 -14.33
C ILE A 524 -2.45 18.03 -13.95
N SER A 525 -3.07 18.90 -13.18
CA SER A 525 -4.49 18.85 -12.88
C SER A 525 -5.33 18.95 -14.18
N ALA A 526 -5.00 19.88 -15.06
CA ALA A 526 -5.67 20.05 -16.36
C ALA A 526 -5.45 18.83 -17.26
N GLU A 527 -4.26 18.24 -17.27
CA GLU A 527 -3.99 17.03 -18.04
C GLU A 527 -4.81 15.84 -17.53
N ALA A 528 -4.95 15.69 -16.23
CA ALA A 528 -5.80 14.65 -15.65
C ALA A 528 -7.27 14.86 -16.02
N ASP A 529 -7.76 16.09 -15.99
CA ASP A 529 -9.11 16.44 -16.46
C ASP A 529 -9.31 16.06 -17.93
N ALA A 530 -8.33 16.33 -18.79
CA ALA A 530 -8.42 16.05 -20.22
C ALA A 530 -8.52 14.54 -20.49
N ILE A 531 -7.75 13.72 -19.79
CA ILE A 531 -7.86 12.26 -19.93
C ILE A 531 -9.22 11.79 -19.41
N TYR A 532 -9.63 12.23 -18.24
CA TYR A 532 -10.90 11.85 -17.61
C TYR A 532 -12.09 12.10 -18.54
N ALA A 533 -12.11 13.26 -19.20
CA ALA A 533 -13.18 13.62 -20.11
C ALA A 533 -13.28 12.71 -21.34
N GLN A 534 -12.21 12.04 -21.74
CA GLN A 534 -12.17 11.12 -22.89
C GLN A 534 -12.56 9.69 -22.54
N LEU A 535 -12.62 9.35 -21.25
CA LEU A 535 -12.90 7.99 -20.80
C LEU A 535 -14.39 7.66 -20.92
N ASP A 536 -14.69 6.39 -21.19
CA ASP A 536 -16.05 5.88 -21.05
C ASP A 536 -16.47 5.83 -19.57
N GLU A 537 -17.77 5.69 -19.34
CA GLU A 537 -18.31 5.73 -17.98
C GLU A 537 -17.79 4.58 -17.10
N ASP A 538 -17.53 3.40 -17.66
CA ASP A 538 -17.03 2.25 -16.90
C ASP A 538 -15.58 2.45 -16.44
N SER A 539 -14.80 3.24 -17.15
CA SER A 539 -13.39 3.51 -16.82
C SER A 539 -13.21 4.65 -15.82
N LYS A 540 -14.19 5.54 -15.70
CA LYS A 540 -14.08 6.74 -14.87
C LYS A 540 -13.87 6.46 -13.38
N PRO A 541 -14.58 5.52 -12.73
CA PRO A 541 -14.38 5.26 -11.31
C PRO A 541 -12.95 4.82 -10.97
N GLY A 542 -12.36 3.94 -11.77
CA GLY A 542 -10.98 3.49 -11.54
C GLY A 542 -9.96 4.60 -11.77
N PHE A 543 -10.12 5.36 -12.85
CA PHE A 543 -9.25 6.50 -13.14
C PHE A 543 -9.36 7.58 -12.05
N PHE A 544 -10.56 7.83 -11.54
CA PHE A 544 -10.78 8.77 -10.46
C PHE A 544 -9.94 8.39 -9.22
N GLN A 545 -9.92 7.12 -8.86
CA GLN A 545 -9.20 6.64 -7.69
C GLN A 545 -7.68 6.62 -7.89
N LEU A 546 -7.22 6.19 -9.06
CA LEU A 546 -5.80 5.93 -9.30
C LEU A 546 -5.02 7.14 -9.84
N VAL A 547 -5.68 8.09 -10.48
CA VAL A 547 -5.03 9.23 -11.11
C VAL A 547 -5.68 10.56 -10.72
N TYR A 548 -6.97 10.71 -11.00
CA TYR A 548 -7.67 11.98 -10.89
C TYR A 548 -7.60 12.56 -9.47
N TYR A 549 -8.03 11.79 -8.48
CA TYR A 549 -8.08 12.27 -7.08
C TYR A 549 -6.69 12.56 -6.51
N PRO A 550 -5.68 11.67 -6.59
CA PRO A 550 -4.38 12.00 -6.04
C PRO A 550 -3.73 13.20 -6.72
N VAL A 551 -3.83 13.32 -8.03
CA VAL A 551 -3.23 14.44 -8.78
C VAL A 551 -3.95 15.75 -8.48
N LYS A 552 -5.27 15.77 -8.58
CA LYS A 552 -6.05 16.98 -8.29
C LYS A 552 -6.03 17.32 -6.80
N GLY A 553 -6.04 16.32 -5.94
CA GLY A 553 -5.94 16.54 -4.49
C GLY A 553 -4.63 17.20 -4.11
N ALA A 554 -3.52 16.71 -4.62
CA ALA A 554 -2.21 17.32 -4.40
C ALA A 554 -2.14 18.74 -4.97
N ALA A 555 -2.68 18.95 -6.17
CA ALA A 555 -2.71 20.27 -6.82
C ALA A 555 -3.54 21.26 -6.02
N LEU A 556 -4.75 20.90 -5.65
CA LEU A 556 -5.67 21.80 -4.93
C LEU A 556 -5.13 22.14 -3.53
N LEU A 557 -4.56 21.18 -2.84
CA LEU A 557 -3.94 21.42 -1.54
C LEU A 557 -2.79 22.43 -1.65
N ASN A 558 -1.89 22.22 -2.60
CA ASN A 558 -0.76 23.12 -2.83
C ASN A 558 -1.22 24.52 -3.26
N ILE A 559 -2.17 24.59 -4.19
CA ILE A 559 -2.72 25.86 -4.64
C ILE A 559 -3.35 26.61 -3.46
N ALA A 560 -4.13 25.94 -2.64
CA ALA A 560 -4.74 26.57 -1.45
C ALA A 560 -3.69 27.18 -0.51
N PHE A 561 -2.65 26.43 -0.18
CA PHE A 561 -1.62 26.90 0.76
C PHE A 561 -0.69 27.95 0.15
N LEU A 562 -0.29 27.80 -1.11
CA LEU A 562 0.56 28.77 -1.78
C LEU A 562 -0.19 30.07 -2.06
N GLU A 563 -1.44 30.00 -2.48
CA GLU A 563 -2.27 31.20 -2.68
C GLU A 563 -2.61 31.87 -1.33
N ALA A 564 -2.81 31.11 -0.27
CA ALA A 564 -2.98 31.67 1.08
C ALA A 564 -1.73 32.42 1.55
N GLN A 565 -0.55 31.88 1.26
CA GLN A 565 0.72 32.56 1.50
C GLN A 565 0.80 33.87 0.72
N ARG A 566 0.43 33.87 -0.56
CA ARG A 566 0.38 35.06 -1.41
C ARG A 566 -0.64 36.06 -0.90
N ASN A 567 -1.82 35.60 -0.49
CA ASN A 567 -2.85 36.46 0.07
C ASN A 567 -2.34 37.21 1.29
N ARG A 568 -1.69 36.53 2.22
CA ARG A 568 -1.14 37.16 3.42
C ARG A 568 -0.04 38.16 3.10
N TRP A 569 0.78 37.84 2.12
CA TRP A 569 1.83 38.74 1.61
C TRP A 569 1.25 40.01 1.00
N TYR A 570 0.28 39.87 0.10
CA TYR A 570 -0.40 41.00 -0.52
C TYR A 570 -1.17 41.83 0.51
N ALA A 571 -1.84 41.19 1.45
CA ALA A 571 -2.58 41.89 2.51
C ALA A 571 -1.64 42.69 3.40
N ALA A 572 -0.45 42.18 3.72
CA ALA A 572 0.56 42.91 4.50
C ALA A 572 1.05 44.15 3.76
N GLN A 573 0.98 44.18 2.44
CA GLN A 573 1.29 45.32 1.59
C GLN A 573 0.09 46.24 1.34
N GLY A 574 -1.09 45.93 1.89
CA GLY A 574 -2.30 46.70 1.69
C GLY A 574 -2.89 46.59 0.29
N ARG A 575 -2.55 45.56 -0.45
CA ARG A 575 -2.99 45.36 -1.85
C ARG A 575 -4.40 44.80 -1.88
N VAL A 576 -5.30 45.46 -2.59
CA VAL A 576 -6.70 45.04 -2.76
C VAL A 576 -6.80 43.72 -3.50
N SER A 577 -5.83 43.41 -4.39
CA SER A 577 -5.75 42.12 -5.09
C SER A 577 -5.65 40.93 -4.14
N ALA A 578 -5.28 41.11 -2.87
CA ALA A 578 -5.33 40.06 -1.86
C ALA A 578 -6.72 39.44 -1.76
N ASN A 579 -7.79 40.17 -2.02
CA ASN A 579 -9.16 39.67 -1.96
C ASN A 579 -9.47 38.64 -3.03
N GLN A 580 -8.98 38.85 -4.26
CA GLN A 580 -9.12 37.86 -5.34
C GLN A 580 -8.33 36.60 -5.04
N VAL A 581 -7.15 36.74 -4.48
CA VAL A 581 -6.32 35.59 -4.06
C VAL A 581 -7.03 34.77 -2.99
N ARG A 582 -7.67 35.45 -2.02
CA ARG A 582 -8.46 34.81 -0.98
C ARG A 582 -9.61 33.98 -1.58
N GLU A 583 -10.29 34.50 -2.59
CA GLU A 583 -11.35 33.75 -3.28
C GLU A 583 -10.82 32.49 -3.95
N ARG A 584 -9.62 32.56 -4.56
CA ARG A 584 -8.98 31.39 -5.15
C ARG A 584 -8.63 30.31 -4.09
N VAL A 585 -8.21 30.74 -2.90
CA VAL A 585 -7.97 29.82 -1.76
C VAL A 585 -9.26 29.10 -1.38
N ASN A 586 -10.33 29.85 -1.20
CA ASN A 586 -11.63 29.28 -0.83
C ASN A 586 -12.15 28.30 -1.90
N ALA A 587 -12.02 28.68 -3.18
CA ALA A 587 -12.42 27.82 -4.28
C ALA A 587 -11.61 26.51 -4.32
N ALA A 588 -10.31 26.57 -4.06
CA ALA A 588 -9.47 25.40 -4.02
C ALA A 588 -9.86 24.45 -2.87
N ILE A 589 -10.11 25.00 -1.70
CA ILE A 589 -10.56 24.20 -0.52
C ILE A 589 -11.93 23.56 -0.82
N ASP A 590 -12.88 24.33 -1.35
CA ASP A 590 -14.21 23.81 -1.68
C ASP A 590 -14.16 22.69 -2.72
N GLU A 591 -13.32 22.86 -3.74
CA GLU A 591 -13.14 21.82 -4.77
C GLU A 591 -12.48 20.57 -4.20
N LEU A 592 -11.48 20.73 -3.33
CA LEU A 592 -10.81 19.59 -2.68
C LEU A 592 -11.82 18.78 -1.83
N ARG A 593 -12.66 19.47 -1.08
CA ARG A 593 -13.74 18.82 -0.31
C ARG A 593 -14.76 18.15 -1.20
N LYS A 594 -15.09 18.78 -2.34
CA LYS A 594 -16.03 18.22 -3.33
C LYS A 594 -15.50 16.92 -3.93
N ILE A 595 -14.26 16.91 -4.43
CA ILE A 595 -13.70 15.68 -5.03
C ILE A 595 -13.51 14.56 -4.00
N THR A 596 -13.27 14.90 -2.73
CA THR A 596 -13.23 13.92 -1.64
C THR A 596 -14.60 13.31 -1.41
N LYS A 597 -15.66 14.12 -1.42
CA LYS A 597 -17.04 13.63 -1.36
C LYS A 597 -17.37 12.77 -2.59
N ASP A 598 -16.99 13.21 -3.79
CA ASP A 598 -17.21 12.47 -5.03
C ASP A 598 -16.53 11.09 -4.99
N TYR A 599 -15.33 11.00 -4.40
CA TYR A 599 -14.63 9.73 -4.19
C TYR A 599 -15.50 8.74 -3.39
N ASN A 600 -16.04 9.21 -2.27
CA ASN A 600 -16.88 8.38 -1.40
C ASN A 600 -18.20 7.97 -2.04
N GLU A 601 -18.67 8.73 -3.03
CA GLU A 601 -19.93 8.44 -3.74
C GLU A 601 -19.75 7.61 -5.01
N LEU A 602 -18.50 7.29 -5.40
CA LEU A 602 -18.24 6.44 -6.57
C LEU A 602 -19.00 5.11 -6.46
N LYS A 603 -19.46 4.59 -7.61
CA LYS A 603 -20.14 3.29 -7.67
C LYS A 603 -21.31 3.21 -6.70
N ASP A 604 -22.15 4.25 -6.69
CA ASP A 604 -23.36 4.34 -5.82
C ASP A 604 -23.02 4.23 -4.33
N GLY A 605 -21.90 4.85 -3.93
CA GLY A 605 -21.49 4.89 -2.53
C GLY A 605 -20.69 3.68 -2.04
N LYS A 606 -20.13 2.88 -2.95
CA LYS A 606 -19.29 1.72 -2.60
C LYS A 606 -18.18 2.10 -1.62
N TRP A 607 -17.61 3.33 -1.74
CA TRP A 607 -16.48 3.79 -0.94
C TRP A 607 -16.85 4.79 0.14
N ARG A 608 -18.12 4.90 0.51
CA ARG A 608 -18.53 5.80 1.61
C ARG A 608 -17.74 5.53 2.87
N TYR A 609 -17.26 6.60 3.49
CA TYR A 609 -16.41 6.65 4.69
C TYR A 609 -14.96 6.19 4.47
N MET A 610 -14.57 5.84 3.23
CA MET A 610 -13.19 5.41 2.96
C MET A 610 -12.22 6.59 2.90
N MET A 611 -12.59 7.69 2.24
CA MET A 611 -11.66 8.80 1.98
C MET A 611 -11.97 10.00 2.86
N THR A 612 -10.95 10.47 3.59
CA THR A 612 -11.01 11.69 4.38
C THR A 612 -9.72 12.48 4.17
N LEU A 613 -9.81 13.80 4.35
CA LEU A 613 -8.64 14.69 4.29
C LEU A 613 -7.94 14.70 5.66
N ALA A 614 -7.56 13.54 6.14
CA ALA A 614 -7.08 13.35 7.51
C ALA A 614 -5.77 14.09 7.77
N GLN A 615 -5.74 14.81 8.89
CA GLN A 615 -4.57 15.53 9.36
C GLN A 615 -4.43 15.32 10.88
N GLY A 616 -3.50 14.45 11.30
CA GLY A 616 -3.13 14.26 12.71
C GLY A 616 -4.29 13.78 13.56
N GLY A 617 -5.32 13.43 13.50
CA GLY A 617 -6.51 13.08 14.28
C GLY A 617 -7.77 13.77 13.79
N TRP A 618 -7.60 14.72 12.88
CA TRP A 618 -8.72 15.43 12.28
C TRP A 618 -9.11 14.76 10.96
N ARG A 619 -10.40 14.87 10.64
CA ARG A 619 -10.95 14.25 9.40
C ARG A 619 -11.21 15.26 8.30
N ASP A 620 -10.53 16.40 8.35
CA ASP A 620 -10.65 17.47 7.37
C ASP A 620 -9.31 18.20 7.23
N ILE A 621 -9.19 18.97 6.16
CA ILE A 621 -8.03 19.81 5.89
C ILE A 621 -7.89 20.91 6.95
N TYR A 622 -6.66 21.24 7.31
CA TYR A 622 -6.38 22.49 8.01
C TYR A 622 -6.53 23.62 7.00
N VAL A 623 -7.51 24.50 7.20
CA VAL A 623 -7.77 25.63 6.30
C VAL A 623 -6.73 26.71 6.57
N PRO A 624 -5.89 27.09 5.59
CA PRO A 624 -4.90 28.13 5.81
C PRO A 624 -5.59 29.48 6.03
N PRO A 625 -5.09 30.30 6.98
CA PRO A 625 -5.68 31.62 7.23
C PRO A 625 -5.45 32.56 6.05
N THR A 626 -6.43 33.38 5.78
CA THR A 626 -6.40 34.43 4.77
C THR A 626 -6.85 35.74 5.35
N LYS A 627 -6.52 36.82 4.67
CA LYS A 627 -6.90 38.18 5.10
C LYS A 627 -7.66 38.89 3.97
N LYS A 628 -8.59 39.72 4.36
CA LYS A 628 -9.30 40.61 3.46
C LYS A 628 -8.72 42.02 3.62
N VAL A 629 -8.58 42.75 2.53
CA VAL A 629 -8.12 44.15 2.52
C VAL A 629 -9.31 45.01 2.15
N GLU A 630 -9.60 45.98 2.99
CA GLU A 630 -10.63 46.98 2.68
C GLU A 630 -10.03 48.07 1.79
N PRO A 631 -10.73 48.43 0.68
CA PRO A 631 -10.29 49.54 -0.15
C PRO A 631 -10.16 50.83 0.63
N ALA A 632 -9.16 51.61 0.31
CA ALA A 632 -9.00 52.93 0.92
C ALA A 632 -10.17 53.84 0.54
N ALA A 633 -10.56 54.72 1.47
CA ALA A 633 -11.64 55.66 1.24
C ALA A 633 -11.28 56.75 0.21
N VAL A 634 -9.97 56.98 0.02
CA VAL A 634 -9.43 57.96 -0.93
C VAL A 634 -8.43 57.29 -1.84
N PRO A 635 -8.50 57.47 -3.18
CA PRO A 635 -7.52 56.96 -4.10
C PRO A 635 -6.10 57.42 -3.80
N GLY A 636 -5.14 56.53 -3.92
CA GLY A 636 -3.72 56.84 -3.68
C GLY A 636 -2.80 55.88 -4.39
N LEU A 637 -1.55 56.28 -4.57
CA LEU A 637 -0.50 55.45 -5.13
C LEU A 637 0.39 54.91 -4.01
N GLY A 638 0.54 53.60 -3.94
CA GLY A 638 1.51 52.95 -3.07
C GLY A 638 2.70 52.43 -3.87
N VAL A 639 3.89 52.50 -3.31
CA VAL A 639 5.11 51.94 -3.91
C VAL A 639 5.74 50.97 -2.93
N HIS A 640 6.03 49.74 -3.42
CA HIS A 640 6.63 48.68 -2.62
C HIS A 640 7.84 48.13 -3.32
N ALA A 641 8.88 47.77 -2.55
CA ALA A 641 9.80 46.75 -3.01
C ALA A 641 9.09 45.39 -2.95
N GLU A 642 9.29 44.52 -3.90
CA GLU A 642 8.56 43.24 -4.00
C GLU A 642 8.76 42.37 -2.76
N SER A 643 9.93 42.44 -2.14
CA SER A 643 10.30 41.70 -0.93
C SER A 643 9.78 42.34 0.38
N GLU A 644 9.22 43.55 0.30
CA GLU A 644 8.75 44.27 1.48
C GLU A 644 7.35 43.83 1.90
N THR A 645 7.18 43.59 3.19
CA THR A 645 5.88 43.23 3.76
C THR A 645 5.10 44.43 4.27
N LEU A 646 5.78 45.60 4.49
CA LEU A 646 5.15 46.78 5.00
C LEU A 646 4.79 47.73 3.87
N HIS A 647 3.56 48.28 3.96
CA HIS A 647 3.08 49.27 3.01
C HIS A 647 3.75 50.63 3.30
N THR A 648 4.47 51.16 2.33
CA THR A 648 5.02 52.49 2.36
C THR A 648 4.14 53.40 1.53
N GLY A 649 3.14 54.01 2.17
CA GLY A 649 2.22 54.88 1.48
C GLY A 649 2.81 56.24 1.15
N MET A 650 2.02 57.07 0.47
CA MET A 650 2.42 58.40 0.01
C MET A 650 2.85 59.36 1.14
N GLY A 651 2.44 59.13 2.37
CA GLY A 651 2.81 59.94 3.50
C GLY A 651 4.23 59.76 4.02
N ASN A 652 4.97 58.80 3.51
CA ASN A 652 6.29 58.40 4.02
C ASN A 652 7.35 58.27 2.94
N PHE A 653 7.47 59.24 2.08
CA PHE A 653 8.46 59.16 0.98
C PHE A 653 9.90 58.98 1.45
N HIS A 654 10.24 59.56 2.60
CA HIS A 654 11.59 59.41 3.17
C HIS A 654 11.84 58.05 3.81
N THR A 655 10.82 57.18 3.88
CA THR A 655 10.92 55.83 4.42
C THR A 655 10.90 54.74 3.32
N LEU A 656 10.90 55.13 2.06
CA LEU A 656 11.05 54.18 1.00
C LEU A 656 12.37 53.41 1.15
N PRO A 657 12.36 52.12 0.87
CA PRO A 657 13.59 51.32 0.98
C PRO A 657 14.74 51.89 0.16
N THR A 658 15.92 51.87 0.76
CA THR A 658 17.15 52.21 0.03
C THR A 658 17.57 50.98 -0.80
N PHE A 659 17.58 51.14 -2.10
CA PHE A 659 17.92 50.06 -2.98
C PHE A 659 19.43 49.97 -3.22
N ASN A 660 19.98 48.85 -2.82
CA ASN A 660 21.35 48.47 -3.13
C ASN A 660 21.34 47.59 -4.39
N PRO A 661 22.06 47.94 -5.46
CA PRO A 661 22.08 47.15 -6.69
C PRO A 661 22.46 45.66 -6.49
N VAL A 662 23.12 45.35 -5.39
CA VAL A 662 23.46 43.96 -5.05
C VAL A 662 22.32 43.23 -4.33
N SER A 663 21.43 43.97 -3.66
CA SER A 663 20.38 43.40 -2.82
C SER A 663 19.00 43.48 -3.41
N TYR A 664 18.77 44.38 -4.34
CA TYR A 664 17.44 44.62 -4.93
C TYR A 664 17.49 44.61 -6.43
N THR A 665 16.51 44.01 -7.00
CA THR A 665 16.39 43.89 -8.45
C THR A 665 15.17 44.60 -9.01
N HIS A 666 14.14 44.86 -8.19
CA HIS A 666 12.87 45.40 -8.69
C HIS A 666 12.20 46.41 -7.75
N LEU A 667 11.64 47.42 -8.35
CA LEU A 667 10.56 48.22 -7.81
C LEU A 667 9.34 48.03 -8.71
N ARG A 668 8.20 47.82 -8.11
CA ARG A 668 6.93 47.73 -8.84
C ARG A 668 5.95 48.79 -8.28
N ALA A 669 5.26 49.42 -9.22
CA ALA A 669 4.08 50.18 -8.86
C ALA A 669 2.92 49.20 -8.70
N HIS A 670 2.27 49.24 -7.55
CA HIS A 670 1.11 48.42 -7.29
C HIS A 670 -0.17 49.21 -7.53
N GLU A 671 -1.24 48.49 -7.60
CA GLU A 671 -2.58 49.05 -7.78
C GLU A 671 -2.90 50.04 -6.65
N THR A 672 -3.72 51.00 -6.95
CA THR A 672 -4.15 51.99 -5.98
C THR A 672 -5.06 51.33 -4.93
N ALA A 673 -5.02 51.86 -3.72
CA ALA A 673 -5.85 51.35 -2.62
C ALA A 673 -7.35 51.61 -2.84
N ALA A 674 -7.72 52.28 -3.88
CA ALA A 674 -9.12 52.65 -4.23
C ALA A 674 -9.74 51.71 -5.28
N ASN A 675 -9.01 50.73 -5.82
CA ASN A 675 -9.57 49.82 -6.80
C ASN A 675 -10.20 48.60 -6.15
#